data_fb49b9d4a0a3504217228f5a13f706c7
#
_entry.id   fb49b9d4a0a3504217228f5a13f706c7
#
_cell.length_a   1.000
_cell.length_b   1.000
_cell.length_c   1.000
_cell.angle_alpha   90.00
_cell.angle_beta   90.00
_cell.angle_gamma   90.00
#
_symmetry.space_group_name_H-M   'P 1'
#
loop_
_entity.id
_entity.type
_entity.pdbx_description
1 polymer ?
#
loop_
_entity_poly.entity_id
_entity_poly.type
_entity_poly.pdbx_seq_one_letter_code
_entity_poly.pdbx_strand_id
1 'polypeptide(L)'
;MDCHGDGAQVKANGQGVIALVGHHNVGKSVLFHRLTGRRVMVSNYPGTTVEVARGAIRGLPETLLLDTPGILTFPSHSEDERATSRALLEEPLQAVLQVGDAKNLARTLLLTLQLAELGIPLVLALNMADEAEGRGVRLDPSRLQPELSIPVIPTTAVRGDGLPELLGSLASPSAPSVAVRYPAAVETALRELERRLPAAPVKARGLALLWLCEDPPAQEWLVARLHPAEAAELAALRRELQATLREPAAAAIQRAQLAAAESLAAHALQDQGQAGRSFASALARLAVHPIWGIPVLLGALAALYAFVGLFGAGTLVGLLEGDLFGRLLNPWISDTVARLSPLPLLTELLVGRYGLWTMGITYAFALILPIVSTFFLAFGVLEDSGYLPRLAVMSNRVFTRLGLNGKAVLPMVLGLGCVTMATLTTRILESRRERLLATLLLALAVPCSAQLGVVLGMLAGISLGATLAWALFVLGVLLAVGWLAARLLPGQRTPLVIELPPMRVPEVAYLIPKTLARVEWYLKEVVPLFLLGTALLFALDKLGVLPWLIRAGQPLVTGWLGLPAEASAALLIGFLRRDFGAAGFFAMQSAGLLDPRQVLVAMVTLTLFIPCIAAATMVARERGWRTAVGMAAFVFPLAFTLGGLLNRLLLVAGWMP
;
A
#
# COMPACT_ATOMS: atom_id res chain seq x y z
N MET A 1 -6.63 0.90 -37.57
CA MET A 1 -7.28 -0.41 -37.84
C MET A 1 -8.07 -0.75 -36.59
N ASP A 2 -9.35 -0.42 -36.67
CA ASP A 2 -10.31 -0.62 -35.60
C ASP A 2 -10.66 -2.09 -35.52
N CYS A 3 -10.45 -2.70 -34.35
CA CYS A 3 -11.00 -4.00 -34.01
C CYS A 3 -11.91 -3.85 -32.77
N HIS A 4 -13.04 -3.19 -32.97
CA HIS A 4 -14.20 -3.41 -32.12
C HIS A 4 -14.86 -4.72 -32.58
N GLY A 5 -14.46 -5.82 -31.95
CA GLY A 5 -15.13 -7.11 -32.06
C GLY A 5 -16.29 -7.15 -31.08
N ASP A 6 -17.49 -7.34 -31.62
CA ASP A 6 -18.76 -7.51 -30.92
C ASP A 6 -18.64 -8.38 -29.69
N GLY A 7 -19.00 -7.82 -28.54
CA GLY A 7 -19.22 -8.55 -27.29
C GLY A 7 -20.43 -9.47 -27.44
N ALA A 8 -20.22 -10.67 -27.98
CA ALA A 8 -21.21 -11.74 -27.91
C ALA A 8 -21.44 -12.07 -26.43
N GLN A 9 -22.54 -11.58 -25.88
CA GLN A 9 -23.11 -12.09 -24.64
C GLN A 9 -23.37 -13.58 -24.86
N VAL A 10 -22.49 -14.44 -24.38
CA VAL A 10 -22.77 -15.87 -24.22
C VAL A 10 -23.83 -15.96 -23.14
N LYS A 11 -25.11 -15.93 -23.56
CA LYS A 11 -26.21 -16.36 -22.72
C LYS A 11 -25.92 -17.81 -22.37
N ALA A 12 -25.68 -18.07 -21.09
CA ALA A 12 -25.52 -19.40 -20.52
C ALA A 12 -26.88 -20.14 -20.58
N ASN A 13 -27.26 -20.63 -21.76
CA ASN A 13 -28.37 -21.55 -21.90
C ASN A 13 -27.91 -22.91 -21.38
N GLY A 14 -28.29 -23.24 -20.14
CA GLY A 14 -28.16 -24.58 -19.57
C GLY A 14 -26.81 -24.93 -18.91
N GLN A 15 -25.86 -24.04 -18.83
CA GLN A 15 -24.58 -24.30 -18.15
C GLN A 15 -24.63 -23.93 -16.66
N GLY A 16 -24.21 -24.86 -15.78
CA GLY A 16 -24.06 -24.59 -14.36
C GLY A 16 -22.94 -23.58 -14.11
N VAL A 17 -23.07 -22.69 -13.12
CA VAL A 17 -22.04 -21.72 -12.73
C VAL A 17 -21.56 -22.04 -11.32
N ILE A 18 -20.24 -22.16 -11.14
CA ILE A 18 -19.60 -22.30 -9.84
C ILE A 18 -18.79 -21.01 -9.56
N ALA A 19 -19.06 -20.36 -8.43
CA ALA A 19 -18.27 -19.19 -8.01
C ALA A 19 -17.03 -19.62 -7.23
N LEU A 20 -15.86 -19.13 -7.64
CA LEU A 20 -14.59 -19.31 -6.92
C LEU A 20 -14.39 -18.15 -5.94
N VAL A 21 -14.57 -18.42 -4.65
CA VAL A 21 -14.55 -17.41 -3.59
C VAL A 21 -13.42 -17.68 -2.60
N GLY A 22 -12.85 -16.65 -2.00
CA GLY A 22 -11.83 -16.80 -0.96
C GLY A 22 -11.06 -15.51 -0.72
N HIS A 23 -10.21 -15.51 0.29
CA HIS A 23 -9.41 -14.35 0.66
C HIS A 23 -8.40 -13.96 -0.43
N HIS A 24 -7.80 -12.79 -0.28
CA HIS A 24 -6.66 -12.41 -1.12
C HIS A 24 -5.46 -13.33 -0.83
N ASN A 25 -4.68 -13.64 -1.87
CA ASN A 25 -3.43 -14.41 -1.79
C ASN A 25 -3.55 -15.86 -1.25
N VAL A 26 -4.71 -16.46 -1.28
CA VAL A 26 -4.91 -17.88 -0.92
C VAL A 26 -4.68 -18.85 -2.09
N GLY A 27 -4.30 -18.33 -3.27
CA GLY A 27 -4.05 -19.15 -4.45
C GLY A 27 -5.26 -19.35 -5.37
N LYS A 28 -6.32 -18.53 -5.28
CA LYS A 28 -7.51 -18.58 -6.17
C LYS A 28 -7.13 -18.63 -7.64
N SER A 29 -6.36 -17.66 -8.12
CA SER A 29 -6.00 -17.56 -9.55
C SER A 29 -5.16 -18.74 -10.02
N VAL A 30 -4.31 -19.31 -9.15
CA VAL A 30 -3.56 -20.54 -9.47
C VAL A 30 -4.53 -21.71 -9.64
N LEU A 31 -5.45 -21.88 -8.70
CA LEU A 31 -6.46 -22.94 -8.75
C LEU A 31 -7.39 -22.76 -9.95
N PHE A 32 -7.83 -21.54 -10.24
CA PHE A 32 -8.62 -21.19 -11.41
C PHE A 32 -7.93 -21.63 -12.72
N HIS A 33 -6.65 -21.27 -12.89
CA HIS A 33 -5.88 -21.68 -14.08
C HIS A 33 -5.69 -23.20 -14.18
N ARG A 34 -5.50 -23.88 -13.06
CA ARG A 34 -5.38 -25.35 -13.04
C ARG A 34 -6.68 -26.02 -13.45
N LEU A 35 -7.82 -25.53 -12.96
CA LEU A 35 -9.14 -26.10 -13.25
C LEU A 35 -9.64 -25.75 -14.66
N THR A 36 -9.37 -24.54 -15.19
CA THR A 36 -9.91 -24.08 -16.46
C THR A 36 -8.93 -24.16 -17.63
N GLY A 37 -7.64 -24.04 -17.38
CA GLY A 37 -6.62 -23.97 -18.42
C GLY A 37 -6.43 -22.55 -18.99
N ARG A 38 -5.96 -22.45 -20.27
CA ARG A 38 -5.58 -21.17 -20.90
C ARG A 38 -6.72 -20.39 -21.57
N ARG A 39 -7.91 -20.96 -21.73
CA ARG A 39 -9.06 -20.29 -22.36
C ARG A 39 -9.91 -19.64 -21.27
N VAL A 40 -9.69 -18.36 -21.05
CA VAL A 40 -10.36 -17.55 -20.03
C VAL A 40 -10.93 -16.30 -20.68
N MET A 41 -12.20 -16.01 -20.44
CA MET A 41 -12.80 -14.72 -20.78
C MET A 41 -12.70 -13.80 -19.57
N VAL A 42 -12.11 -12.62 -19.77
CA VAL A 42 -12.03 -11.56 -18.75
C VAL A 42 -13.01 -10.47 -19.16
N SER A 43 -13.87 -10.06 -18.24
CA SER A 43 -14.82 -8.97 -18.43
C SER A 43 -15.04 -8.23 -17.11
N ASN A 44 -15.46 -6.97 -17.18
CA ASN A 44 -15.87 -6.27 -15.96
C ASN A 44 -17.20 -6.85 -15.44
N TYR A 45 -17.33 -6.99 -14.11
CA TYR A 45 -18.61 -7.34 -13.51
C TYR A 45 -19.62 -6.21 -13.75
N PRO A 46 -20.89 -6.52 -14.14
CA PRO A 46 -21.87 -5.50 -14.48
C PRO A 46 -22.00 -4.41 -13.40
N GLY A 47 -21.89 -3.15 -13.83
CA GLY A 47 -22.00 -1.98 -12.94
C GLY A 47 -20.77 -1.71 -12.05
N THR A 48 -19.62 -2.34 -12.33
CA THR A 48 -18.36 -2.13 -11.59
C THR A 48 -17.16 -1.96 -12.54
N THR A 49 -16.05 -1.46 -12.02
CA THR A 49 -14.75 -1.44 -12.73
C THR A 49 -13.93 -2.70 -12.47
N VAL A 50 -14.49 -3.67 -11.75
CA VAL A 50 -13.81 -4.88 -11.28
C VAL A 50 -13.86 -5.96 -12.35
N GLU A 51 -12.69 -6.47 -12.72
CA GLU A 51 -12.56 -7.56 -13.68
C GLU A 51 -12.88 -8.91 -13.02
N VAL A 52 -13.69 -9.72 -13.70
CA VAL A 52 -13.97 -11.12 -13.35
C VAL A 52 -13.63 -12.02 -14.52
N ALA A 53 -13.10 -13.20 -14.22
CA ALA A 53 -12.74 -14.18 -15.24
C ALA A 53 -13.73 -15.35 -15.22
N ARG A 54 -14.12 -15.82 -16.40
CA ARG A 54 -14.98 -17.02 -16.56
C ARG A 54 -14.25 -18.04 -17.43
N GLY A 55 -14.30 -19.30 -17.02
CA GLY A 55 -13.69 -20.41 -17.78
C GLY A 55 -14.41 -21.73 -17.55
N ALA A 56 -14.46 -22.59 -18.59
CA ALA A 56 -15.01 -23.91 -18.46
C ALA A 56 -14.10 -24.80 -17.61
N ILE A 57 -14.67 -25.60 -16.70
CA ILE A 57 -13.92 -26.53 -15.85
C ILE A 57 -13.49 -27.75 -16.67
N ARG A 58 -12.22 -28.11 -16.62
CA ARG A 58 -11.71 -29.34 -17.24
C ARG A 58 -12.29 -30.55 -16.51
N GLY A 59 -12.93 -31.43 -17.27
CA GLY A 59 -13.66 -32.60 -16.71
C GLY A 59 -15.13 -32.34 -16.39
N LEU A 60 -15.59 -31.08 -16.40
CA LEU A 60 -16.98 -30.66 -16.26
C LEU A 60 -17.31 -29.58 -17.31
N PRO A 61 -17.36 -29.97 -18.62
CA PRO A 61 -17.41 -28.98 -19.70
C PRO A 61 -18.69 -28.14 -19.75
N GLU A 62 -19.79 -28.61 -19.14
CA GLU A 62 -21.05 -27.88 -19.02
C GLU A 62 -21.08 -26.92 -17.82
N THR A 63 -19.97 -26.81 -17.06
CA THR A 63 -19.88 -25.98 -15.87
C THR A 63 -18.85 -24.88 -16.05
N LEU A 64 -19.25 -23.64 -15.82
CA LEU A 64 -18.39 -22.46 -15.83
C LEU A 64 -17.89 -22.16 -14.42
N LEU A 65 -16.61 -21.91 -14.30
CA LEU A 65 -15.99 -21.35 -13.08
C LEU A 65 -15.90 -19.83 -13.21
N LEU A 66 -16.47 -19.12 -12.26
CA LEU A 66 -16.44 -17.66 -12.15
C LEU A 66 -15.39 -17.28 -11.10
N ASP A 67 -14.26 -16.67 -11.50
CA ASP A 67 -13.25 -16.17 -10.56
C ASP A 67 -13.74 -14.84 -9.99
N THR A 68 -14.11 -14.81 -8.71
CA THR A 68 -14.52 -13.59 -8.03
C THR A 68 -13.32 -12.91 -7.38
N PRO A 69 -13.35 -11.58 -7.21
CA PRO A 69 -12.37 -10.88 -6.41
C PRO A 69 -12.24 -11.45 -4.99
N GLY A 70 -11.11 -11.13 -4.33
CA GLY A 70 -10.91 -11.57 -2.94
C GLY A 70 -11.88 -10.90 -1.99
N ILE A 71 -12.50 -11.69 -1.10
CA ILE A 71 -13.35 -11.19 -0.02
C ILE A 71 -12.76 -11.58 1.34
N LEU A 72 -12.75 -10.63 2.28
CA LEU A 72 -12.25 -10.89 3.64
C LEU A 72 -13.34 -11.45 4.54
N THR A 73 -14.51 -10.83 4.51
CA THR A 73 -15.68 -11.16 5.34
C THR A 73 -16.89 -10.39 4.86
N PHE A 74 -18.08 -10.78 5.29
CA PHE A 74 -19.30 -9.98 5.16
C PHE A 74 -19.54 -9.18 6.45
N PRO A 75 -20.09 -7.91 6.33
CA PRO A 75 -20.48 -7.21 5.11
C PRO A 75 -19.29 -6.75 4.26
N SER A 76 -19.55 -6.55 2.97
CA SER A 76 -18.55 -6.08 2.01
C SER A 76 -18.20 -4.60 2.19
N HIS A 77 -16.92 -4.26 2.22
CA HIS A 77 -16.43 -2.90 2.46
C HIS A 77 -15.74 -2.28 1.24
N SER A 78 -15.04 -3.08 0.44
CA SER A 78 -14.34 -2.65 -0.78
C SER A 78 -15.19 -2.85 -2.04
N GLU A 79 -14.78 -2.25 -3.15
CA GLU A 79 -15.44 -2.42 -4.44
C GLU A 79 -15.33 -3.87 -4.94
N ASP A 80 -14.18 -4.48 -4.72
CA ASP A 80 -13.90 -5.90 -5.01
C ASP A 80 -14.81 -6.84 -4.22
N GLU A 81 -14.96 -6.61 -2.91
CA GLU A 81 -15.83 -7.41 -2.05
C GLU A 81 -17.30 -7.26 -2.43
N ARG A 82 -17.73 -6.05 -2.81
CA ARG A 82 -19.10 -5.81 -3.30
C ARG A 82 -19.37 -6.55 -4.60
N ALA A 83 -18.41 -6.63 -5.52
CA ALA A 83 -18.56 -7.42 -6.74
C ALA A 83 -18.77 -8.91 -6.43
N THR A 84 -18.04 -9.45 -5.44
CA THR A 84 -18.22 -10.83 -4.97
C THR A 84 -19.60 -11.03 -4.31
N SER A 85 -20.03 -10.11 -3.43
CA SER A 85 -21.35 -10.16 -2.79
C SER A 85 -22.49 -10.12 -3.83
N ARG A 86 -22.39 -9.23 -4.83
CA ARG A 86 -23.34 -9.18 -5.95
C ARG A 86 -23.38 -10.49 -6.74
N ALA A 87 -22.22 -11.06 -7.06
CA ALA A 87 -22.15 -12.32 -7.80
C ALA A 87 -22.86 -13.46 -7.05
N LEU A 88 -22.75 -13.52 -5.72
CA LEU A 88 -23.46 -14.51 -4.91
C LEU A 88 -24.98 -14.31 -4.86
N LEU A 89 -25.47 -13.07 -5.02
CA LEU A 89 -26.90 -12.73 -4.97
C LEU A 89 -27.59 -12.74 -6.34
N GLU A 90 -26.86 -12.51 -7.42
CA GLU A 90 -27.44 -12.27 -8.76
C GLU A 90 -27.19 -13.42 -9.74
N GLU A 91 -26.07 -14.14 -9.60
CA GLU A 91 -25.75 -15.23 -10.51
C GLU A 91 -26.50 -16.53 -10.10
N PRO A 92 -27.00 -17.34 -11.07
CA PRO A 92 -27.62 -18.62 -10.79
C PRO A 92 -26.58 -19.68 -10.45
N LEU A 93 -26.01 -19.60 -9.24
CA LEU A 93 -24.93 -20.47 -8.81
C LEU A 93 -25.40 -21.88 -8.51
N GLN A 94 -24.73 -22.86 -9.12
CA GLN A 94 -24.86 -24.27 -8.78
C GLN A 94 -24.13 -24.59 -7.47
N ALA A 95 -22.95 -24.00 -7.26
CA ALA A 95 -22.16 -24.16 -6.07
C ALA A 95 -21.16 -22.99 -5.88
N VAL A 96 -20.59 -22.94 -4.70
CA VAL A 96 -19.41 -22.10 -4.39
C VAL A 96 -18.22 -23.03 -4.13
N LEU A 97 -17.09 -22.77 -4.82
CA LEU A 97 -15.79 -23.31 -4.48
C LEU A 97 -15.05 -22.29 -3.64
N GLN A 98 -14.99 -22.51 -2.34
CA GLN A 98 -14.18 -21.67 -1.46
C GLN A 98 -12.73 -22.13 -1.44
N VAL A 99 -11.80 -21.21 -1.70
CA VAL A 99 -10.36 -21.42 -1.50
C VAL A 99 -9.93 -20.79 -0.19
N GLY A 100 -9.50 -21.63 0.75
CA GLY A 100 -9.02 -21.22 2.06
C GLY A 100 -7.52 -21.44 2.23
N ASP A 101 -6.91 -20.70 3.14
CA ASP A 101 -5.52 -20.90 3.55
C ASP A 101 -5.47 -21.90 4.70
N ALA A 102 -4.86 -23.05 4.48
CA ALA A 102 -4.69 -24.10 5.47
C ALA A 102 -3.88 -23.65 6.71
N LYS A 103 -3.02 -22.65 6.55
CA LYS A 103 -2.21 -22.09 7.64
C LYS A 103 -3.03 -21.21 8.61
N ASN A 104 -4.16 -20.66 8.11
CA ASN A 104 -5.02 -19.72 8.85
C ASN A 104 -6.45 -20.26 8.92
N LEU A 105 -6.59 -21.44 9.52
CA LEU A 105 -7.84 -22.19 9.51
C LEU A 105 -9.03 -21.41 10.10
N ALA A 106 -8.88 -20.76 11.25
CA ALA A 106 -9.95 -20.01 11.88
C ALA A 106 -10.52 -18.91 10.97
N ARG A 107 -9.64 -18.21 10.25
CA ARG A 107 -10.06 -17.19 9.29
C ARG A 107 -10.74 -17.78 8.07
N THR A 108 -10.22 -18.88 7.55
CA THR A 108 -10.85 -19.61 6.45
C THR A 108 -12.26 -20.06 6.85
N LEU A 109 -12.41 -20.62 8.06
CA LEU A 109 -13.69 -21.09 8.58
C LEU A 109 -14.67 -19.97 8.88
N LEU A 110 -14.22 -18.76 9.22
CA LEU A 110 -15.11 -17.60 9.35
C LEU A 110 -15.86 -17.34 8.04
N LEU A 111 -15.15 -17.27 6.92
CA LEU A 111 -15.77 -17.10 5.60
C LEU A 111 -16.60 -18.33 5.22
N THR A 112 -16.14 -19.55 5.57
CA THR A 112 -16.89 -20.78 5.33
C THR A 112 -18.27 -20.74 6.01
N LEU A 113 -18.33 -20.31 7.29
CA LEU A 113 -19.58 -20.19 8.03
C LEU A 113 -20.51 -19.14 7.40
N GLN A 114 -19.97 -18.00 6.98
CA GLN A 114 -20.73 -16.94 6.31
C GLN A 114 -21.33 -17.43 4.97
N LEU A 115 -20.56 -18.15 4.17
CA LEU A 115 -21.03 -18.75 2.92
C LEU A 115 -22.03 -19.89 3.17
N ALA A 116 -21.83 -20.69 4.22
CA ALA A 116 -22.74 -21.75 4.60
C ALA A 116 -24.13 -21.22 4.99
N GLU A 117 -24.22 -20.08 5.66
CA GLU A 117 -25.49 -19.44 6.03
C GLU A 117 -26.25 -18.89 4.82
N LEU A 118 -25.56 -18.59 3.71
CA LEU A 118 -26.22 -18.29 2.42
C LEU A 118 -26.90 -19.53 1.81
N GLY A 119 -26.52 -20.73 2.25
CA GLY A 119 -27.16 -21.98 1.87
C GLY A 119 -26.92 -22.45 0.44
N ILE A 120 -25.96 -21.84 -0.27
CA ILE A 120 -25.50 -22.30 -1.58
C ILE A 120 -24.66 -23.58 -1.36
N PRO A 121 -24.78 -24.62 -2.21
CA PRO A 121 -23.88 -25.77 -2.14
C PRO A 121 -22.41 -25.33 -2.12
N LEU A 122 -21.62 -25.91 -1.22
CA LEU A 122 -20.28 -25.39 -0.90
C LEU A 122 -19.24 -26.52 -0.91
N VAL A 123 -18.08 -26.25 -1.51
CA VAL A 123 -16.90 -27.11 -1.42
C VAL A 123 -15.73 -26.25 -0.90
N LEU A 124 -15.02 -26.74 0.12
CA LEU A 124 -13.87 -26.03 0.70
C LEU A 124 -12.57 -26.67 0.24
N ALA A 125 -11.78 -25.94 -0.56
CA ALA A 125 -10.41 -26.29 -0.89
C ALA A 125 -9.47 -25.61 0.13
N LEU A 126 -8.86 -26.39 1.03
CA LEU A 126 -7.83 -25.92 1.96
C LEU A 126 -6.47 -25.91 1.25
N ASN A 127 -6.15 -24.80 0.61
CA ASN A 127 -4.93 -24.65 -0.18
C ASN A 127 -3.70 -24.34 0.71
N MET A 128 -2.50 -24.51 0.13
CA MET A 128 -1.21 -24.39 0.84
C MET A 128 -1.07 -25.42 1.97
N ALA A 129 -1.60 -26.62 1.77
CA ALA A 129 -1.53 -27.70 2.75
C ALA A 129 -0.07 -28.11 3.07
N ASP A 130 0.80 -28.09 2.06
CA ASP A 130 2.24 -28.33 2.21
C ASP A 130 2.93 -27.27 3.09
N GLU A 131 2.55 -26.01 2.95
CA GLU A 131 3.08 -24.96 3.82
C GLU A 131 2.55 -25.05 5.26
N ALA A 132 1.31 -25.49 5.44
CA ALA A 132 0.72 -25.73 6.77
C ALA A 132 1.47 -26.86 7.47
N GLU A 133 1.69 -27.98 6.78
CA GLU A 133 2.43 -29.12 7.31
C GLU A 133 3.89 -28.76 7.61
N GLY A 134 4.56 -28.01 6.72
CA GLY A 134 5.92 -27.49 6.95
C GLY A 134 6.03 -26.56 8.17
N ARG A 135 4.90 -25.99 8.64
CA ARG A 135 4.82 -25.19 9.88
C ARG A 135 4.40 -25.99 11.10
N GLY A 136 4.27 -27.30 10.97
CA GLY A 136 3.79 -28.16 12.06
C GLY A 136 2.29 -28.07 12.32
N VAL A 137 1.53 -27.45 11.44
CA VAL A 137 0.06 -27.40 11.50
C VAL A 137 -0.48 -28.67 10.87
N ARG A 138 -0.85 -29.64 11.68
CA ARG A 138 -1.51 -30.87 11.22
C ARG A 138 -3.02 -30.67 11.24
N LEU A 139 -3.60 -30.58 10.06
CA LEU A 139 -5.04 -30.47 9.84
C LEU A 139 -5.62 -31.86 9.65
N ASP A 140 -6.74 -32.11 10.31
CA ASP A 140 -7.56 -33.29 10.05
C ASP A 140 -8.90 -32.89 9.40
N PRO A 141 -8.97 -32.92 8.06
CA PRO A 141 -10.19 -32.54 7.34
C PRO A 141 -11.39 -33.43 7.69
N SER A 142 -11.15 -34.68 8.12
CA SER A 142 -12.20 -35.61 8.48
C SER A 142 -13.00 -35.18 9.72
N ARG A 143 -12.44 -34.31 10.56
CA ARG A 143 -13.14 -33.71 11.70
C ARG A 143 -14.00 -32.51 11.30
N LEU A 144 -13.64 -31.80 10.23
CA LEU A 144 -14.41 -30.64 9.73
C LEU A 144 -15.61 -31.04 8.88
N GLN A 145 -15.46 -32.07 8.06
CA GLN A 145 -16.51 -32.48 7.12
C GLN A 145 -17.85 -32.79 7.80
N PRO A 146 -17.92 -33.55 8.92
CA PRO A 146 -19.18 -33.82 9.61
C PRO A 146 -19.80 -32.56 10.22
N GLU A 147 -18.97 -31.67 10.79
CA GLU A 147 -19.46 -30.47 11.46
C GLU A 147 -19.97 -29.41 10.48
N LEU A 148 -19.34 -29.31 9.31
CA LEU A 148 -19.74 -28.38 8.26
C LEU A 148 -20.75 -28.96 7.27
N SER A 149 -20.84 -30.30 7.18
CA SER A 149 -21.62 -31.05 6.19
C SER A 149 -21.26 -30.72 4.73
N ILE A 150 -19.99 -30.34 4.49
CA ILE A 150 -19.46 -30.02 3.17
C ILE A 150 -18.15 -30.77 2.91
N PRO A 151 -17.79 -31.03 1.64
CA PRO A 151 -16.47 -31.54 1.30
C PRO A 151 -15.37 -30.55 1.68
N VAL A 152 -14.35 -31.03 2.40
CA VAL A 152 -13.16 -30.27 2.77
C VAL A 152 -11.93 -30.99 2.22
N ILE A 153 -11.25 -30.39 1.26
CA ILE A 153 -10.19 -31.03 0.49
C ILE A 153 -8.89 -30.25 0.65
N PRO A 154 -7.86 -30.85 1.26
CA PRO A 154 -6.52 -30.29 1.25
C PRO A 154 -5.98 -30.21 -0.17
N THR A 155 -5.44 -29.05 -0.54
CA THR A 155 -4.88 -28.84 -1.88
C THR A 155 -3.53 -28.14 -1.81
N THR A 156 -2.68 -28.43 -2.81
CA THR A 156 -1.47 -27.67 -3.12
C THR A 156 -1.56 -27.23 -4.58
N ALA A 157 -2.26 -26.12 -4.81
CA ALA A 157 -2.61 -25.67 -6.17
C ALA A 157 -1.40 -25.53 -7.10
N VAL A 158 -0.22 -25.16 -6.58
CA VAL A 158 1.02 -25.03 -7.36
C VAL A 158 1.50 -26.39 -7.88
N ARG A 159 1.40 -27.44 -7.08
CA ARG A 159 1.78 -28.82 -7.46
C ARG A 159 0.67 -29.56 -8.19
N GLY A 160 -0.58 -29.23 -7.88
CA GLY A 160 -1.77 -29.92 -8.41
C GLY A 160 -2.31 -31.02 -7.50
N ASP A 161 -1.80 -31.12 -6.25
CA ASP A 161 -2.26 -32.10 -5.27
C ASP A 161 -3.68 -31.77 -4.83
N GLY A 162 -4.54 -32.79 -4.68
CA GLY A 162 -5.94 -32.66 -4.28
C GLY A 162 -6.89 -32.21 -5.40
N LEU A 163 -6.43 -31.96 -6.63
CA LEU A 163 -7.30 -31.54 -7.75
C LEU A 163 -8.28 -32.62 -8.22
N PRO A 164 -7.92 -33.91 -8.32
CA PRO A 164 -8.87 -34.94 -8.71
C PRO A 164 -10.05 -35.07 -7.73
N GLU A 165 -9.77 -35.08 -6.44
CA GLU A 165 -10.77 -35.15 -5.36
C GLU A 165 -11.66 -33.89 -5.36
N LEU A 166 -11.07 -32.72 -5.63
CA LEU A 166 -11.80 -31.47 -5.76
C LEU A 166 -12.76 -31.48 -6.93
N LEU A 167 -12.36 -31.98 -8.10
CA LEU A 167 -13.22 -32.13 -9.29
C LEU A 167 -14.37 -33.11 -9.02
N GLY A 168 -14.09 -34.23 -8.35
CA GLY A 168 -15.11 -35.18 -7.93
C GLY A 168 -16.16 -34.55 -7.02
N SER A 169 -15.75 -33.73 -6.08
CA SER A 169 -16.66 -33.03 -5.15
C SER A 169 -17.44 -31.89 -5.82
N LEU A 170 -16.86 -31.23 -6.84
CA LEU A 170 -17.59 -30.22 -7.62
C LEU A 170 -18.65 -30.80 -8.56
N ALA A 171 -18.54 -32.07 -8.92
CA ALA A 171 -19.57 -32.75 -9.73
C ALA A 171 -20.88 -33.00 -8.95
N SER A 172 -20.79 -33.14 -7.61
CA SER A 172 -21.95 -33.35 -6.72
C SER A 172 -21.78 -32.55 -5.42
N PRO A 173 -21.88 -31.20 -5.49
CA PRO A 173 -21.69 -30.36 -4.33
C PRO A 173 -22.82 -30.49 -3.33
N SER A 174 -22.51 -30.46 -2.02
CA SER A 174 -23.49 -30.59 -0.95
C SER A 174 -23.88 -29.23 -0.36
N ALA A 175 -25.14 -29.10 0.03
CA ALA A 175 -25.61 -27.93 0.74
C ALA A 175 -25.15 -27.98 2.22
N PRO A 176 -24.57 -26.91 2.77
CA PRO A 176 -24.15 -26.87 4.16
C PRO A 176 -25.36 -26.95 5.11
N SER A 177 -25.17 -27.66 6.24
CA SER A 177 -26.18 -27.75 7.30
C SER A 177 -25.81 -27.00 8.56
N VAL A 178 -24.63 -26.40 8.61
CA VAL A 178 -24.15 -25.65 9.78
C VAL A 178 -24.88 -24.33 9.93
N ALA A 179 -25.28 -24.00 11.16
CA ALA A 179 -25.80 -22.69 11.53
C ALA A 179 -25.10 -22.17 12.78
N VAL A 180 -24.66 -20.92 12.72
CA VAL A 180 -24.07 -20.21 13.87
C VAL A 180 -25.17 -19.85 14.85
N ARG A 181 -24.90 -20.01 16.15
CA ARG A 181 -25.82 -19.56 17.22
C ARG A 181 -25.53 -18.11 17.57
N TYR A 182 -26.53 -17.27 17.36
CA TYR A 182 -26.45 -15.84 17.70
C TYR A 182 -27.11 -15.53 19.04
N PRO A 183 -26.87 -14.34 19.63
CA PRO A 183 -27.61 -13.86 20.80
C PRO A 183 -29.13 -13.91 20.56
N ALA A 184 -29.91 -14.15 21.61
CA ALA A 184 -31.36 -14.36 21.50
C ALA A 184 -32.10 -13.21 20.77
N ALA A 185 -31.69 -11.95 20.98
CA ALA A 185 -32.26 -10.81 20.28
C ALA A 185 -32.04 -10.88 18.77
N VAL A 186 -30.83 -11.28 18.33
CA VAL A 186 -30.48 -11.45 16.91
C VAL A 186 -31.28 -12.59 16.30
N GLU A 187 -31.37 -13.76 16.99
CA GLU A 187 -32.15 -14.91 16.52
C GLU A 187 -33.65 -14.60 16.38
N THR A 188 -34.19 -13.74 17.25
CA THR A 188 -35.58 -13.30 17.15
C THR A 188 -35.78 -12.41 15.93
N ALA A 189 -34.89 -11.45 15.72
CA ALA A 189 -34.92 -10.59 14.53
C ALA A 189 -34.74 -11.38 13.23
N LEU A 190 -33.83 -12.37 13.20
CA LEU A 190 -33.63 -13.23 12.04
C LEU A 190 -34.93 -13.99 11.66
N ARG A 191 -35.57 -14.65 12.63
CA ARG A 191 -36.83 -15.36 12.39
C ARG A 191 -37.93 -14.45 11.84
N GLU A 192 -38.02 -13.22 12.29
CA GLU A 192 -39.00 -12.27 11.84
C GLU A 192 -38.67 -11.74 10.43
N LEU A 193 -37.40 -11.49 10.13
CA LEU A 193 -36.95 -11.12 8.80
C LEU A 193 -37.14 -12.26 7.78
N GLU A 194 -36.78 -13.50 8.14
CA GLU A 194 -36.92 -14.69 7.28
C GLU A 194 -38.34 -14.85 6.73
N ARG A 195 -39.37 -14.49 7.52
CA ARG A 195 -40.79 -14.56 7.12
C ARG A 195 -41.21 -13.49 6.12
N ARG A 196 -40.48 -12.37 6.06
CA ARG A 196 -40.83 -11.17 5.28
C ARG A 196 -39.96 -10.96 4.05
N LEU A 197 -38.85 -11.71 3.97
CA LEU A 197 -37.94 -11.58 2.84
C LEU A 197 -38.51 -12.26 1.57
N PRO A 198 -38.29 -11.67 0.38
CA PRO A 198 -38.69 -12.25 -0.88
C PRO A 198 -37.84 -13.51 -1.19
N ALA A 199 -38.34 -14.34 -2.11
CA ALA A 199 -37.56 -15.47 -2.63
C ALA A 199 -36.27 -14.98 -3.27
N ALA A 200 -35.14 -15.59 -2.90
CA ALA A 200 -33.81 -15.20 -3.32
C ALA A 200 -32.98 -16.43 -3.76
N PRO A 201 -31.92 -16.26 -4.54
CA PRO A 201 -30.99 -17.34 -4.89
C PRO A 201 -30.28 -17.94 -3.67
N VAL A 202 -30.26 -17.22 -2.55
CA VAL A 202 -29.68 -17.61 -1.28
C VAL A 202 -30.76 -17.87 -0.22
N LYS A 203 -30.43 -18.62 0.85
CA LYS A 203 -31.35 -18.83 1.96
C LYS A 203 -31.77 -17.52 2.63
N ALA A 204 -33.04 -17.43 3.04
CA ALA A 204 -33.60 -16.25 3.70
C ALA A 204 -32.80 -15.86 4.95
N ARG A 205 -32.27 -16.82 5.72
CA ARG A 205 -31.41 -16.56 6.89
C ARG A 205 -30.14 -15.81 6.51
N GLY A 206 -29.44 -16.26 5.45
CA GLY A 206 -28.23 -15.60 4.98
C GLY A 206 -28.50 -14.17 4.48
N LEU A 207 -29.60 -13.98 3.74
CA LEU A 207 -30.02 -12.67 3.27
C LEU A 207 -30.40 -11.75 4.43
N ALA A 208 -31.07 -12.26 5.48
CA ALA A 208 -31.39 -11.53 6.70
C ALA A 208 -30.12 -11.09 7.44
N LEU A 209 -29.11 -11.96 7.53
CA LEU A 209 -27.81 -11.62 8.13
C LEU A 209 -27.10 -10.50 7.37
N LEU A 210 -27.07 -10.58 6.03
CA LEU A 210 -26.49 -9.52 5.20
C LEU A 210 -27.24 -8.19 5.39
N TRP A 211 -28.58 -8.23 5.48
CA TRP A 211 -29.41 -7.04 5.77
C TRP A 211 -29.10 -6.43 7.14
N LEU A 212 -29.02 -7.26 8.19
CA LEU A 212 -28.68 -6.79 9.56
C LEU A 212 -27.27 -6.23 9.66
N CYS A 213 -26.35 -6.78 8.89
CA CYS A 213 -24.96 -6.31 8.79
C CYS A 213 -24.77 -5.10 7.85
N GLU A 214 -25.84 -4.61 7.22
CA GLU A 214 -25.81 -3.46 6.29
C GLU A 214 -24.92 -3.69 5.06
N ASP A 215 -24.89 -4.92 4.53
CA ASP A 215 -24.15 -5.21 3.30
C ASP A 215 -24.75 -4.44 2.12
N PRO A 216 -23.97 -3.53 1.44
CA PRO A 216 -24.56 -2.65 0.45
C PRO A 216 -25.19 -3.38 -0.74
N PRO A 217 -24.58 -4.44 -1.34
CA PRO A 217 -25.22 -5.20 -2.41
C PRO A 217 -26.53 -5.87 -1.98
N ALA A 218 -26.60 -6.42 -0.76
CA ALA A 218 -27.81 -7.03 -0.26
C ALA A 218 -28.93 -6.00 -0.03
N GLN A 219 -28.57 -4.79 0.43
CA GLN A 219 -29.54 -3.68 0.56
C GLN A 219 -30.07 -3.24 -0.81
N GLU A 220 -29.17 -3.04 -1.79
CA GLU A 220 -29.55 -2.67 -3.16
C GLU A 220 -30.46 -3.73 -3.79
N TRP A 221 -30.08 -5.01 -3.63
CA TRP A 221 -30.84 -6.14 -4.16
C TRP A 221 -32.25 -6.25 -3.58
N LEU A 222 -32.39 -6.04 -2.26
CA LEU A 222 -33.69 -6.07 -1.56
C LEU A 222 -34.56 -4.88 -1.91
N VAL A 223 -34.02 -3.65 -1.86
CA VAL A 223 -34.77 -2.44 -2.18
C VAL A 223 -35.30 -2.45 -3.61
N ALA A 224 -34.57 -3.04 -4.56
CA ALA A 224 -35.02 -3.17 -5.93
C ALA A 224 -36.20 -4.14 -6.13
N ARG A 225 -36.50 -5.01 -5.15
CA ARG A 225 -37.51 -6.09 -5.25
C ARG A 225 -38.65 -5.97 -4.25
N LEU A 226 -38.53 -5.13 -3.26
CA LEU A 226 -39.54 -4.88 -2.21
C LEU A 226 -40.36 -3.64 -2.51
N HIS A 227 -41.61 -3.66 -2.10
CA HIS A 227 -42.40 -2.43 -2.05
C HIS A 227 -41.85 -1.47 -0.99
N PRO A 228 -41.90 -0.15 -1.18
CA PRO A 228 -41.35 0.81 -0.21
C PRO A 228 -41.84 0.63 1.24
N ALA A 229 -43.09 0.19 1.43
CA ALA A 229 -43.64 -0.12 2.74
C ALA A 229 -42.95 -1.31 3.41
N GLU A 230 -42.71 -2.39 2.65
CA GLU A 230 -42.00 -3.58 3.15
C GLU A 230 -40.54 -3.28 3.49
N ALA A 231 -39.87 -2.51 2.65
CA ALA A 231 -38.50 -2.06 2.92
C ALA A 231 -38.44 -1.19 4.21
N ALA A 232 -39.46 -0.35 4.46
CA ALA A 232 -39.57 0.43 5.67
C ALA A 232 -39.79 -0.43 6.93
N GLU A 233 -40.56 -1.52 6.82
CA GLU A 233 -40.77 -2.50 7.89
C GLU A 233 -39.48 -3.24 8.24
N LEU A 234 -38.72 -3.72 7.23
CA LEU A 234 -37.43 -4.36 7.46
C LEU A 234 -36.44 -3.41 8.12
N ALA A 235 -36.44 -2.13 7.72
CA ALA A 235 -35.61 -1.10 8.36
C ALA A 235 -36.06 -0.78 9.80
N ALA A 236 -37.35 -0.91 10.11
CA ALA A 236 -37.87 -0.75 11.47
C ALA A 236 -37.39 -1.90 12.38
N LEU A 237 -37.48 -3.15 11.92
CA LEU A 237 -36.97 -4.31 12.66
C LEU A 237 -35.47 -4.20 12.97
N ARG A 238 -34.67 -3.72 12.01
CA ARG A 238 -33.26 -3.48 12.26
C ARG A 238 -33.01 -2.41 13.31
N ARG A 239 -33.76 -1.32 13.30
CA ARG A 239 -33.68 -0.26 14.32
C ARG A 239 -34.09 -0.75 15.70
N GLU A 240 -35.12 -1.57 15.79
CA GLU A 240 -35.58 -2.19 17.04
C GLU A 240 -34.51 -3.11 17.61
N LEU A 241 -33.91 -3.99 16.77
CA LEU A 241 -32.79 -4.82 17.19
C LEU A 241 -31.63 -3.95 17.69
N GLN A 242 -31.26 -2.90 16.97
CA GLN A 242 -30.15 -2.01 17.35
C GLN A 242 -30.42 -1.29 18.68
N ALA A 243 -31.67 -0.95 18.99
CA ALA A 243 -32.05 -0.36 20.28
C ALA A 243 -31.94 -1.36 21.44
N THR A 244 -32.07 -2.66 21.16
CA THR A 244 -31.96 -3.74 22.15
C THR A 244 -30.50 -4.11 22.44
N LEU A 245 -29.61 -3.92 21.47
CA LEU A 245 -28.19 -4.27 21.59
C LEU A 245 -27.36 -3.08 22.13
N ARG A 246 -26.35 -3.39 22.96
CA ARG A 246 -25.38 -2.41 23.47
C ARG A 246 -24.26 -2.08 22.47
N GLU A 247 -24.24 -2.76 21.35
CA GLU A 247 -23.23 -2.65 20.30
C GLU A 247 -23.90 -2.74 18.91
N PRO A 248 -23.22 -2.36 17.81
CA PRO A 248 -23.73 -2.54 16.46
C PRO A 248 -24.12 -4.01 16.19
N ALA A 249 -25.27 -4.25 15.56
CA ALA A 249 -25.75 -5.59 15.25
C ALA A 249 -24.73 -6.39 14.44
N ALA A 250 -24.06 -5.76 13.46
CA ALA A 250 -22.98 -6.36 12.69
C ALA A 250 -21.83 -6.86 13.57
N ALA A 251 -21.44 -6.10 14.61
CA ALA A 251 -20.37 -6.50 15.52
C ALA A 251 -20.76 -7.71 16.39
N ALA A 252 -22.02 -7.78 16.86
CA ALA A 252 -22.53 -8.90 17.62
C ALA A 252 -22.57 -10.18 16.75
N ILE A 253 -23.02 -10.07 15.50
CA ILE A 253 -23.07 -11.16 14.53
C ILE A 253 -21.66 -11.66 14.21
N GLN A 254 -20.74 -10.75 13.82
CA GLN A 254 -19.36 -11.11 13.49
C GLN A 254 -18.62 -11.78 14.65
N ARG A 255 -18.86 -11.32 15.87
CA ARG A 255 -18.25 -11.92 17.07
C ARG A 255 -18.72 -13.36 17.28
N ALA A 256 -20.00 -13.64 17.10
CA ALA A 256 -20.54 -14.99 17.20
C ALA A 256 -19.97 -15.91 16.10
N GLN A 257 -19.88 -15.41 14.87
CA GLN A 257 -19.27 -16.14 13.75
C GLN A 257 -17.80 -16.44 14.01
N LEU A 258 -17.04 -15.45 14.51
CA LEU A 258 -15.63 -15.63 14.82
C LEU A 258 -15.43 -16.66 15.93
N ALA A 259 -16.20 -16.59 17.01
CA ALA A 259 -16.13 -17.57 18.10
C ALA A 259 -16.45 -19.00 17.62
N ALA A 260 -17.45 -19.17 16.75
CA ALA A 260 -17.77 -20.45 16.14
C ALA A 260 -16.61 -20.94 15.24
N ALA A 261 -16.03 -20.07 14.42
CA ALA A 261 -14.90 -20.41 13.55
C ALA A 261 -13.64 -20.81 14.35
N GLU A 262 -13.35 -20.11 15.44
CA GLU A 262 -12.24 -20.43 16.34
C GLU A 262 -12.46 -21.79 17.05
N SER A 263 -13.68 -22.08 17.49
CA SER A 263 -14.05 -23.37 18.07
C SER A 263 -13.86 -24.52 17.07
N LEU A 264 -14.37 -24.38 15.85
CA LEU A 264 -14.21 -25.37 14.78
C LEU A 264 -12.71 -25.57 14.42
N ALA A 265 -11.96 -24.48 14.33
CA ALA A 265 -10.53 -24.56 14.06
C ALA A 265 -9.78 -25.30 15.16
N ALA A 266 -10.13 -25.06 16.42
CA ALA A 266 -9.50 -25.73 17.56
C ALA A 266 -9.77 -27.26 17.56
N HIS A 267 -10.97 -27.69 17.13
CA HIS A 267 -11.30 -29.12 17.02
C HIS A 267 -10.57 -29.82 15.86
N ALA A 268 -10.32 -29.11 14.78
CA ALA A 268 -9.68 -29.66 13.57
C ALA A 268 -8.15 -29.73 13.65
N LEU A 269 -7.54 -28.93 14.53
CA LEU A 269 -6.10 -28.91 14.71
C LEU A 269 -5.68 -30.07 15.62
N GLN A 270 -4.93 -31.03 15.08
CA GLN A 270 -4.23 -32.04 15.86
C GLN A 270 -2.94 -31.44 16.39
N ASP A 271 -2.87 -31.28 17.71
CA ASP A 271 -1.70 -30.83 18.43
C ASP A 271 -1.15 -29.43 18.02
N GLN A 272 -1.46 -28.45 18.85
CA GLN A 272 -0.71 -27.21 18.84
C GLN A 272 0.70 -27.49 19.40
N GLY A 273 1.53 -28.20 18.61
CA GLY A 273 2.94 -28.34 18.91
C GLY A 273 3.52 -26.94 19.11
N GLN A 274 4.21 -26.74 20.21
CA GLN A 274 4.95 -25.59 20.75
C GLN A 274 5.31 -24.39 19.82
N ALA A 275 4.45 -24.01 18.89
CA ALA A 275 4.63 -22.81 18.06
C ALA A 275 4.61 -21.49 18.90
N GLY A 276 4.20 -21.58 20.17
CA GLY A 276 4.08 -20.42 21.06
C GLY A 276 5.40 -19.91 21.69
N ARG A 277 6.52 -20.61 21.59
CA ARG A 277 7.79 -20.28 22.28
C ARG A 277 8.96 -19.94 21.37
N SER A 278 8.77 -19.78 20.06
CA SER A 278 9.85 -19.36 19.19
C SER A 278 10.22 -17.90 19.42
N PHE A 279 11.52 -17.56 19.26
CA PHE A 279 12.00 -16.16 19.29
C PHE A 279 11.20 -15.26 18.34
N ALA A 280 10.83 -15.77 17.17
CA ALA A 280 10.00 -15.07 16.19
C ALA A 280 8.61 -14.69 16.75
N SER A 281 7.96 -15.58 17.53
CA SER A 281 6.66 -15.29 18.15
C SER A 281 6.76 -14.27 19.29
N ALA A 282 7.85 -14.29 20.06
CA ALA A 282 8.13 -13.30 21.08
C ALA A 282 8.38 -11.92 20.46
N LEU A 283 9.21 -11.85 19.41
CA LEU A 283 9.47 -10.63 18.66
C LEU A 283 8.20 -10.10 17.98
N ALA A 284 7.35 -10.99 17.44
CA ALA A 284 6.07 -10.64 16.86
C ALA A 284 5.12 -9.93 17.83
N ARG A 285 5.03 -10.42 19.07
CA ARG A 285 4.23 -9.78 20.13
C ARG A 285 4.83 -8.45 20.57
N LEU A 286 6.16 -8.40 20.70
CA LEU A 286 6.88 -7.19 21.09
C LEU A 286 6.69 -6.08 20.04
N ALA A 287 6.73 -6.40 18.76
CA ALA A 287 6.58 -5.45 17.65
C ALA A 287 5.19 -4.80 17.56
N VAL A 288 4.14 -5.40 18.16
CA VAL A 288 2.78 -4.82 18.19
C VAL A 288 2.52 -4.09 19.50
N HIS A 289 3.37 -4.29 20.52
CA HIS A 289 3.16 -3.71 21.85
C HIS A 289 3.28 -2.17 21.80
N PRO A 290 2.34 -1.40 22.42
CA PRO A 290 2.30 0.06 22.28
C PRO A 290 3.54 0.79 22.83
N ILE A 291 4.25 0.20 23.81
CA ILE A 291 5.46 0.77 24.39
C ILE A 291 6.71 0.08 23.83
N TRP A 292 6.78 -1.25 23.91
CA TRP A 292 7.95 -2.01 23.46
C TRP A 292 8.09 -2.12 21.94
N GLY A 293 7.04 -1.84 21.19
CA GLY A 293 7.10 -1.71 19.74
C GLY A 293 7.91 -0.49 19.28
N ILE A 294 8.00 0.58 20.10
CA ILE A 294 8.77 1.79 19.76
C ILE A 294 10.28 1.50 19.67
N PRO A 295 10.95 0.88 20.65
CA PRO A 295 12.35 0.46 20.52
C PRO A 295 12.59 -0.46 19.32
N VAL A 296 11.68 -1.39 19.02
CA VAL A 296 11.79 -2.27 17.84
C VAL A 296 11.70 -1.45 16.55
N LEU A 297 10.79 -0.49 16.48
CA LEU A 297 10.68 0.44 15.35
C LEU A 297 11.96 1.27 15.17
N LEU A 298 12.46 1.86 16.25
CA LEU A 298 13.69 2.66 16.19
C LEU A 298 14.89 1.81 15.76
N GLY A 299 14.99 0.57 16.24
CA GLY A 299 16.01 -0.38 15.80
C GLY A 299 15.89 -0.73 14.31
N ALA A 300 14.67 -0.98 13.81
CA ALA A 300 14.42 -1.24 12.39
C ALA A 300 14.74 -0.02 11.51
N LEU A 301 14.36 1.19 11.95
CA LEU A 301 14.70 2.43 11.23
C LEU A 301 16.20 2.73 11.26
N ALA A 302 16.89 2.47 12.38
CA ALA A 302 18.34 2.62 12.47
C ALA A 302 19.07 1.62 11.56
N ALA A 303 18.62 0.36 11.51
CA ALA A 303 19.16 -0.63 10.59
C ALA A 303 18.91 -0.26 9.12
N LEU A 304 17.71 0.22 8.80
CA LEU A 304 17.37 0.75 7.47
C LEU A 304 18.28 1.93 7.09
N TYR A 305 18.46 2.89 8.00
CA TYR A 305 19.32 4.04 7.79
C TYR A 305 20.80 3.62 7.61
N ALA A 306 21.30 2.70 8.43
CA ALA A 306 22.68 2.20 8.30
C ALA A 306 22.89 1.49 6.95
N PHE A 307 21.95 0.65 6.54
CA PHE A 307 22.08 -0.11 5.30
C PHE A 307 21.85 0.74 4.05
N VAL A 308 20.82 1.57 4.00
CA VAL A 308 20.50 2.39 2.81
C VAL A 308 21.30 3.70 2.81
N GLY A 309 21.39 4.36 3.97
CA GLY A 309 22.07 5.66 4.09
C GLY A 309 23.60 5.54 4.11
N LEU A 310 24.16 4.80 5.08
CA LEU A 310 25.62 4.74 5.22
C LEU A 310 26.25 3.81 4.17
N PHE A 311 25.73 2.61 3.99
CA PHE A 311 26.29 1.66 3.01
C PHE A 311 25.85 2.00 1.59
N GLY A 312 24.54 2.17 1.32
CA GLY A 312 24.01 2.45 -0.02
C GLY A 312 24.43 3.83 -0.54
N ALA A 313 24.01 4.89 0.15
CA ALA A 313 24.25 6.26 -0.27
C ALA A 313 25.67 6.78 0.06
N GLY A 314 26.31 6.26 1.10
CA GLY A 314 27.69 6.62 1.43
C GLY A 314 28.70 5.81 0.62
N THR A 315 28.81 4.51 0.93
CA THR A 315 29.91 3.68 0.39
C THR A 315 29.72 3.35 -1.10
N LEU A 316 28.56 2.81 -1.49
CA LEU A 316 28.35 2.39 -2.89
C LEU A 316 28.28 3.58 -3.85
N VAL A 317 27.61 4.65 -3.47
CA VAL A 317 27.60 5.87 -4.27
C VAL A 317 28.99 6.46 -4.37
N GLY A 318 29.78 6.54 -3.27
CA GLY A 318 31.16 7.02 -3.29
C GLY A 318 32.03 6.26 -4.28
N LEU A 319 31.93 4.93 -4.31
CA LEU A 319 32.66 4.07 -5.26
C LEU A 319 32.19 4.30 -6.72
N LEU A 320 30.89 4.36 -6.95
CA LEU A 320 30.37 4.51 -8.31
C LEU A 320 30.51 5.95 -8.83
N GLU A 321 30.06 6.93 -8.08
CA GLU A 321 30.10 8.34 -8.50
C GLU A 321 31.52 8.91 -8.46
N GLY A 322 32.28 8.64 -7.38
CA GLY A 322 33.63 9.18 -7.21
C GLY A 322 34.66 8.47 -8.08
N ASP A 323 34.78 7.14 -7.94
CA ASP A 323 35.87 6.40 -8.58
C ASP A 323 35.52 5.98 -10.01
N LEU A 324 34.38 5.32 -10.23
CA LEU A 324 34.03 4.79 -11.54
C LEU A 324 33.61 5.89 -12.52
N PHE A 325 32.60 6.67 -12.19
CA PHE A 325 32.11 7.71 -13.09
C PHE A 325 32.96 8.97 -13.05
N GLY A 326 33.31 9.47 -11.88
CA GLY A 326 34.04 10.73 -11.72
C GLY A 326 35.47 10.68 -12.25
N ARG A 327 36.23 9.63 -11.90
CA ARG A 327 37.64 9.51 -12.29
C ARG A 327 37.86 8.81 -13.62
N LEU A 328 36.99 7.84 -14.01
CA LEU A 328 37.24 7.01 -15.18
C LEU A 328 36.30 7.36 -16.34
N LEU A 329 34.99 7.21 -16.16
CA LEU A 329 34.02 7.28 -17.26
C LEU A 329 33.78 8.70 -17.75
N ASN A 330 33.52 9.65 -16.86
CA ASN A 330 33.18 11.02 -17.24
C ASN A 330 34.33 11.75 -17.95
N PRO A 331 35.59 11.69 -17.51
CA PRO A 331 36.70 12.28 -18.26
C PRO A 331 36.87 11.63 -19.64
N TRP A 332 36.83 10.30 -19.71
CA TRP A 332 36.99 9.56 -20.97
C TRP A 332 35.90 9.92 -21.99
N ILE A 333 34.63 9.95 -21.57
CA ILE A 333 33.50 10.29 -22.45
C ILE A 333 33.54 11.77 -22.82
N SER A 334 33.85 12.66 -21.88
CA SER A 334 33.94 14.09 -22.17
C SER A 334 35.03 14.39 -23.20
N ASP A 335 36.17 13.74 -23.10
CA ASP A 335 37.27 13.87 -24.06
C ASP A 335 36.90 13.30 -25.45
N THR A 336 36.21 12.15 -25.44
CA THR A 336 35.75 11.50 -26.66
C THR A 336 34.69 12.35 -27.38
N VAL A 337 33.70 12.88 -26.66
CA VAL A 337 32.66 13.75 -27.22
C VAL A 337 33.25 15.07 -27.72
N ALA A 338 34.18 15.66 -26.98
CA ALA A 338 34.85 16.89 -27.39
C ALA A 338 35.66 16.73 -28.70
N ARG A 339 36.24 15.54 -28.92
CA ARG A 339 36.95 15.21 -30.17
C ARG A 339 36.03 14.91 -31.36
N LEU A 340 34.88 14.28 -31.09
CA LEU A 340 33.95 13.85 -32.14
C LEU A 340 32.93 14.93 -32.57
N SER A 341 32.61 15.85 -31.67
CA SER A 341 31.58 16.85 -31.91
C SER A 341 32.19 18.23 -32.29
N PRO A 342 31.98 18.72 -33.53
CA PRO A 342 32.44 20.05 -33.93
C PRO A 342 31.53 21.18 -33.42
N LEU A 343 30.36 20.85 -32.85
CA LEU A 343 29.34 21.80 -32.38
C LEU A 343 29.43 22.01 -30.88
N PRO A 344 29.87 23.21 -30.41
CA PRO A 344 30.00 23.48 -28.95
C PRO A 344 28.70 23.24 -28.18
N LEU A 345 27.53 23.57 -28.77
CA LEU A 345 26.24 23.38 -28.15
C LEU A 345 25.93 21.88 -27.87
N LEU A 346 26.30 21.01 -28.82
CA LEU A 346 26.08 19.57 -28.70
C LEU A 346 27.01 18.97 -27.64
N THR A 347 28.26 19.42 -27.60
CA THR A 347 29.23 19.01 -26.56
C THR A 347 28.73 19.43 -25.19
N GLU A 348 28.27 20.66 -25.01
CA GLU A 348 27.69 21.13 -23.75
C GLU A 348 26.41 20.39 -23.36
N LEU A 349 25.52 20.07 -24.33
CA LEU A 349 24.30 19.27 -24.06
C LEU A 349 24.65 17.86 -23.61
N LEU A 350 25.70 17.25 -24.15
CA LEU A 350 26.05 15.87 -23.80
C LEU A 350 26.90 15.79 -22.52
N VAL A 351 27.95 16.60 -22.41
CA VAL A 351 28.97 16.48 -21.35
C VAL A 351 29.25 17.79 -20.60
N GLY A 352 28.43 18.82 -20.79
CA GLY A 352 28.51 20.07 -20.04
C GLY A 352 28.07 19.96 -18.57
N ARG A 353 27.99 21.10 -17.88
CA ARG A 353 27.56 21.18 -16.48
C ARG A 353 26.18 20.57 -16.23
N TYR A 354 25.25 20.74 -17.17
CA TYR A 354 23.91 20.14 -17.19
C TYR A 354 23.79 19.12 -18.33
N GLY A 355 24.86 18.35 -18.58
CA GLY A 355 24.94 17.42 -19.69
C GLY A 355 24.10 16.15 -19.47
N LEU A 356 23.56 15.61 -20.55
CA LEU A 356 22.77 14.37 -20.52
C LEU A 356 23.59 13.18 -19.98
N TRP A 357 24.87 13.12 -20.32
CA TRP A 357 25.78 12.10 -19.78
C TRP A 357 26.24 12.42 -18.36
N THR A 358 26.87 13.59 -18.18
CA THR A 358 27.53 13.97 -16.92
C THR A 358 26.55 14.15 -15.77
N MET A 359 25.34 14.60 -16.03
CA MET A 359 24.30 14.77 -15.03
C MET A 359 23.18 13.72 -15.16
N GLY A 360 22.65 13.47 -16.35
CA GLY A 360 21.52 12.56 -16.53
C GLY A 360 21.90 11.10 -16.27
N ILE A 361 22.81 10.53 -17.05
CA ILE A 361 23.20 9.13 -16.95
C ILE A 361 24.04 8.84 -15.72
N THR A 362 25.05 9.67 -15.46
CA THR A 362 25.92 9.48 -14.28
C THR A 362 25.09 9.37 -13.01
N TYR A 363 24.14 10.27 -12.81
CA TYR A 363 23.33 10.23 -11.59
C TYR A 363 22.32 9.10 -11.55
N ALA A 364 21.76 8.73 -12.69
CA ALA A 364 20.85 7.58 -12.74
C ALA A 364 21.55 6.29 -12.31
N PHE A 365 22.78 6.06 -12.75
CA PHE A 365 23.51 4.81 -12.50
C PHE A 365 24.48 4.88 -11.33
N ALA A 366 25.19 5.97 -11.12
CA ALA A 366 26.17 6.09 -10.04
C ALA A 366 25.53 6.38 -8.68
N LEU A 367 24.41 7.12 -8.66
CA LEU A 367 23.80 7.58 -7.42
C LEU A 367 22.46 6.87 -7.16
N ILE A 368 21.52 6.90 -8.10
CA ILE A 368 20.16 6.41 -7.85
C ILE A 368 20.14 4.88 -7.79
N LEU A 369 20.81 4.19 -8.70
CA LEU A 369 20.81 2.74 -8.77
C LEU A 369 21.26 2.06 -7.45
N PRO A 370 22.40 2.42 -6.81
CA PRO A 370 22.82 1.79 -5.56
C PRO A 370 21.86 2.11 -4.40
N ILE A 371 21.38 3.35 -4.30
CA ILE A 371 20.43 3.73 -3.24
C ILE A 371 19.12 2.96 -3.38
N VAL A 372 18.58 2.87 -4.59
CA VAL A 372 17.31 2.20 -4.86
C VAL A 372 17.44 0.69 -4.70
N SER A 373 18.58 0.11 -5.09
CA SER A 373 18.84 -1.32 -4.94
C SER A 373 18.93 -1.73 -3.46
N THR A 374 19.71 -1.01 -2.66
CA THR A 374 19.81 -1.26 -1.21
C THR A 374 18.48 -1.01 -0.50
N PHE A 375 17.74 0.00 -0.92
CA PHE A 375 16.42 0.30 -0.39
C PHE A 375 15.40 -0.82 -0.68
N PHE A 376 15.28 -1.29 -1.93
CA PHE A 376 14.36 -2.39 -2.26
C PHE A 376 14.73 -3.70 -1.59
N LEU A 377 16.03 -3.95 -1.41
CA LEU A 377 16.50 -5.11 -0.67
C LEU A 377 16.08 -5.04 0.81
N ALA A 378 16.35 -3.92 1.48
CA ALA A 378 15.96 -3.73 2.87
C ALA A 378 14.44 -3.75 3.05
N PHE A 379 13.70 -3.09 2.16
CA PHE A 379 12.24 -3.11 2.17
C PHE A 379 11.68 -4.52 1.95
N GLY A 380 12.25 -5.28 1.02
CA GLY A 380 11.87 -6.68 0.81
C GLY A 380 12.06 -7.53 2.06
N VAL A 381 13.15 -7.32 2.80
CA VAL A 381 13.37 -7.96 4.11
C VAL A 381 12.28 -7.61 5.11
N LEU A 382 11.93 -6.33 5.25
CA LEU A 382 10.87 -5.89 6.16
C LEU A 382 9.48 -6.40 5.74
N GLU A 383 9.21 -6.45 4.44
CA GLU A 383 7.96 -6.95 3.87
C GLU A 383 7.81 -8.46 4.11
N ASP A 384 8.81 -9.24 3.68
CA ASP A 384 8.75 -10.70 3.72
C ASP A 384 8.91 -11.26 5.14
N SER A 385 9.53 -10.51 6.08
CA SER A 385 9.56 -10.85 7.50
C SER A 385 8.20 -10.73 8.21
N GLY A 386 7.20 -10.08 7.58
CA GLY A 386 5.91 -9.80 8.21
C GLY A 386 5.95 -8.67 9.24
N TYR A 387 7.01 -7.85 9.26
CA TYR A 387 7.12 -6.71 10.18
C TYR A 387 6.21 -5.54 9.78
N LEU A 388 6.05 -5.25 8.47
CA LEU A 388 5.27 -4.11 7.99
C LEU A 388 3.80 -4.11 8.43
N PRO A 389 3.04 -5.22 8.40
CA PRO A 389 1.68 -5.25 8.93
C PRO A 389 1.60 -4.91 10.42
N ARG A 390 2.59 -5.33 11.22
CA ARG A 390 2.66 -5.02 12.66
C ARG A 390 2.91 -3.55 12.91
N LEU A 391 3.79 -2.97 12.13
CA LEU A 391 4.05 -1.53 12.15
C LEU A 391 2.79 -0.73 11.83
N ALA A 392 1.97 -1.19 10.86
CA ALA A 392 0.70 -0.57 10.52
C ALA A 392 -0.29 -0.59 11.70
N VAL A 393 -0.39 -1.70 12.42
CA VAL A 393 -1.26 -1.82 13.61
C VAL A 393 -0.77 -0.91 14.73
N MET A 394 0.53 -0.92 15.04
CA MET A 394 1.12 -0.10 16.10
C MET A 394 0.90 1.40 15.84
N SER A 395 1.12 1.84 14.61
CA SER A 395 1.03 3.25 14.22
C SER A 395 -0.39 3.73 13.97
N ASN A 396 -1.37 2.84 13.89
CA ASN A 396 -2.75 3.18 13.51
C ASN A 396 -3.34 4.31 14.36
N ARG A 397 -3.06 4.34 15.68
CA ARG A 397 -3.55 5.39 16.60
C ARG A 397 -3.06 6.78 16.22
N VAL A 398 -1.80 6.88 15.78
CA VAL A 398 -1.18 8.16 15.37
C VAL A 398 -1.76 8.60 14.03
N PHE A 399 -1.78 7.70 13.04
CA PHE A 399 -2.29 8.01 11.71
C PHE A 399 -3.78 8.30 11.69
N THR A 400 -4.56 7.69 12.57
CA THR A 400 -5.99 7.98 12.71
C THR A 400 -6.25 9.43 13.12
N ARG A 401 -5.40 10.03 13.96
CA ARG A 401 -5.47 11.46 14.31
C ARG A 401 -5.16 12.38 13.13
N LEU A 402 -4.34 11.91 12.19
CA LEU A 402 -4.00 12.60 10.94
C LEU A 402 -5.02 12.33 9.82
N GLY A 403 -6.11 11.62 10.10
CA GLY A 403 -7.15 11.30 9.10
C GLY A 403 -6.77 10.19 8.12
N LEU A 404 -5.74 9.42 8.43
CA LEU A 404 -5.24 8.26 7.69
C LEU A 404 -5.52 6.98 8.48
N ASN A 405 -5.43 5.82 7.84
CA ASN A 405 -5.40 4.53 8.52
C ASN A 405 -3.95 4.05 8.72
N GLY A 406 -3.76 2.97 9.48
CA GLY A 406 -2.43 2.43 9.77
C GLY A 406 -1.64 1.97 8.54
N LYS A 407 -2.30 1.64 7.41
CA LYS A 407 -1.60 1.29 6.15
C LYS A 407 -0.74 2.45 5.63
N ALA A 408 -1.05 3.70 6.02
CA ALA A 408 -0.29 4.89 5.63
C ALA A 408 1.15 4.90 6.19
N VAL A 409 1.44 4.10 7.22
CA VAL A 409 2.82 3.96 7.72
C VAL A 409 3.76 3.44 6.63
N LEU A 410 3.26 2.59 5.74
CA LEU A 410 4.07 2.01 4.65
C LEU A 410 4.64 3.10 3.74
N PRO A 411 3.81 3.93 3.05
CA PRO A 411 4.36 5.02 2.25
C PRO A 411 5.12 6.06 3.08
N MET A 412 4.76 6.32 4.35
CA MET A 412 5.49 7.30 5.16
C MET A 412 6.91 6.84 5.53
N VAL A 413 7.08 5.57 5.90
CA VAL A 413 8.42 4.98 6.16
C VAL A 413 9.23 4.89 4.86
N LEU A 414 8.59 4.50 3.75
CA LEU A 414 9.22 4.49 2.44
C LEU A 414 9.69 5.88 2.00
N GLY A 415 8.96 6.92 2.40
CA GLY A 415 9.29 8.32 2.13
C GLY A 415 10.63 8.75 2.71
N LEU A 416 11.02 8.20 3.87
CA LEU A 416 12.34 8.42 4.45
C LEU A 416 13.49 7.85 3.59
N GLY A 417 13.20 6.88 2.74
CA GLY A 417 14.12 6.41 1.70
C GLY A 417 14.00 7.25 0.43
N CYS A 418 12.82 7.24 -0.20
CA CYS A 418 12.56 7.95 -1.46
C CYS A 418 11.09 8.37 -1.58
N VAL A 419 10.81 9.65 -1.63
CA VAL A 419 9.46 10.21 -1.75
C VAL A 419 8.78 9.80 -3.06
N THR A 420 9.51 9.63 -4.15
CA THR A 420 8.99 9.16 -5.45
C THR A 420 8.35 7.78 -5.32
N MET A 421 9.08 6.84 -4.69
CA MET A 421 8.59 5.49 -4.46
C MET A 421 7.46 5.45 -3.43
N ALA A 422 7.56 6.26 -2.39
CA ALA A 422 6.52 6.41 -1.39
C ALA A 422 5.20 6.90 -2.00
N THR A 423 5.26 7.86 -2.93
CA THR A 423 4.08 8.36 -3.66
C THR A 423 3.39 7.24 -4.44
N LEU A 424 4.15 6.40 -5.13
CA LEU A 424 3.61 5.22 -5.83
C LEU A 424 2.95 4.24 -4.85
N THR A 425 3.61 3.97 -3.71
CA THR A 425 3.10 3.04 -2.69
C THR A 425 1.82 3.54 -2.02
N THR A 426 1.48 4.84 -2.15
CA THR A 426 0.18 5.34 -1.66
C THR A 426 -1.02 4.69 -2.36
N ARG A 427 -0.83 3.95 -3.45
CA ARG A 427 -1.87 3.12 -4.09
C ARG A 427 -2.46 2.07 -3.16
N ILE A 428 -1.71 1.62 -2.13
CA ILE A 428 -2.18 0.67 -1.12
C ILE A 428 -3.31 1.23 -0.24
N LEU A 429 -3.45 2.55 -0.20
CA LEU A 429 -4.52 3.22 0.51
C LEU A 429 -5.80 3.17 -0.32
N GLU A 430 -6.90 2.77 0.29
CA GLU A 430 -8.14 2.46 -0.41
C GLU A 430 -8.88 3.73 -0.87
N SER A 431 -8.95 4.76 -0.01
CA SER A 431 -9.69 5.97 -0.33
C SER A 431 -8.84 7.01 -1.09
N ARG A 432 -9.46 7.71 -2.05
CA ARG A 432 -8.84 8.83 -2.77
C ARG A 432 -8.37 9.94 -1.81
N ARG A 433 -9.14 10.17 -0.74
CA ARG A 433 -8.82 11.14 0.30
C ARG A 433 -7.52 10.79 1.02
N GLU A 434 -7.37 9.55 1.49
CA GLU A 434 -6.16 9.07 2.17
C GLU A 434 -4.94 9.12 1.26
N ARG A 435 -5.11 8.75 -0.01
CA ARG A 435 -4.04 8.85 -1.00
C ARG A 435 -3.55 10.28 -1.21
N LEU A 436 -4.47 11.25 -1.33
CA LEU A 436 -4.12 12.67 -1.48
C LEU A 436 -3.43 13.20 -0.22
N LEU A 437 -3.97 12.88 0.95
CA LEU A 437 -3.43 13.32 2.24
C LEU A 437 -2.01 12.76 2.48
N ALA A 438 -1.81 11.45 2.25
CA ALA A 438 -0.50 10.83 2.37
C ALA A 438 0.51 11.44 1.37
N THR A 439 0.10 11.67 0.11
CA THR A 439 0.95 12.30 -0.90
C THR A 439 1.35 13.73 -0.50
N LEU A 440 0.41 14.51 0.05
CA LEU A 440 0.69 15.87 0.55
C LEU A 440 1.71 15.86 1.69
N LEU A 441 1.54 14.97 2.67
CA LEU A 441 2.45 14.87 3.82
C LEU A 441 3.85 14.42 3.41
N LEU A 442 3.94 13.46 2.48
CA LEU A 442 5.19 13.01 1.88
C LEU A 442 5.92 14.14 1.13
N ALA A 443 5.17 14.92 0.36
CA ALA A 443 5.72 16.04 -0.39
C ALA A 443 6.22 17.18 0.51
N LEU A 444 5.51 17.44 1.62
CA LEU A 444 5.78 18.58 2.51
C LEU A 444 6.92 18.32 3.49
N ALA A 445 6.87 17.23 4.26
CA ALA A 445 7.63 17.16 5.51
C ALA A 445 8.44 15.87 5.70
N VAL A 446 8.46 14.97 4.71
CA VAL A 446 9.24 13.74 4.80
C VAL A 446 10.55 13.90 4.02
N PRO A 447 11.72 14.02 4.71
CA PRO A 447 13.02 14.09 4.05
C PRO A 447 13.39 12.71 3.47
N CYS A 448 14.03 12.69 2.31
CA CYS A 448 14.61 11.45 1.77
C CYS A 448 15.95 11.13 2.48
N SER A 449 16.43 9.89 2.34
CA SER A 449 17.64 9.41 3.02
C SER A 449 18.88 10.27 2.70
N ALA A 450 19.06 10.67 1.45
CA ALA A 450 20.17 11.51 1.04
C ALA A 450 20.12 12.90 1.68
N GLN A 451 18.94 13.52 1.71
CA GLN A 451 18.73 14.79 2.39
C GLN A 451 18.93 14.66 3.90
N LEU A 452 18.38 13.62 4.51
CA LEU A 452 18.46 13.38 5.94
C LEU A 452 19.91 13.25 6.41
N GLY A 453 20.76 12.56 5.64
CA GLY A 453 22.19 12.42 5.93
C GLY A 453 22.90 13.77 6.01
N VAL A 454 22.70 14.65 5.03
CA VAL A 454 23.31 15.98 5.01
C VAL A 454 22.76 16.87 6.11
N VAL A 455 21.42 16.89 6.29
CA VAL A 455 20.77 17.69 7.34
C VAL A 455 21.27 17.32 8.73
N LEU A 456 21.33 16.02 9.04
CA LEU A 456 21.84 15.55 10.33
C LEU A 456 23.33 15.84 10.49
N GLY A 457 24.14 15.67 9.44
CA GLY A 457 25.57 15.99 9.45
C GLY A 457 25.84 17.47 9.74
N MET A 458 25.10 18.38 9.08
CA MET A 458 25.22 19.81 9.27
C MET A 458 24.78 20.27 10.68
N LEU A 459 23.62 19.78 11.16
CA LEU A 459 23.05 20.17 12.44
C LEU A 459 23.80 19.54 13.63
N ALA A 460 24.27 18.28 13.50
CA ALA A 460 25.09 17.64 14.52
C ALA A 460 26.44 18.35 14.72
N GLY A 461 26.99 18.96 13.65
CA GLY A 461 28.20 19.79 13.73
C GLY A 461 27.98 21.10 14.49
N ILE A 462 26.75 21.53 14.75
CA ILE A 462 26.40 22.72 15.53
C ILE A 462 26.10 22.33 16.97
N SER A 463 24.98 21.61 17.20
CA SER A 463 24.60 21.12 18.53
C SER A 463 23.47 20.09 18.44
N LEU A 464 23.32 19.25 19.48
CA LEU A 464 22.16 18.37 19.63
C LEU A 464 20.85 19.18 19.71
N GLY A 465 20.89 20.36 20.33
CA GLY A 465 19.72 21.26 20.42
C GLY A 465 19.22 21.72 19.06
N ALA A 466 20.10 22.03 18.12
CA ALA A 466 19.73 22.41 16.75
C ALA A 466 19.07 21.24 16.00
N THR A 467 19.59 20.03 16.15
CA THR A 467 19.03 18.83 15.56
C THR A 467 17.62 18.53 16.11
N LEU A 468 17.44 18.62 17.44
CA LEU A 468 16.14 18.43 18.08
C LEU A 468 15.15 19.54 17.69
N ALA A 469 15.58 20.79 17.60
CA ALA A 469 14.74 21.91 17.18
C ALA A 469 14.24 21.70 15.75
N TRP A 470 15.10 21.28 14.82
CA TRP A 470 14.72 20.92 13.46
C TRP A 470 13.71 19.78 13.45
N ALA A 471 13.99 18.69 14.16
CA ALA A 471 13.12 17.51 14.17
C ALA A 471 11.73 17.82 14.75
N LEU A 472 11.66 18.54 15.86
CA LEU A 472 10.40 18.94 16.49
C LEU A 472 9.61 19.93 15.63
N PHE A 473 10.28 20.86 14.96
CA PHE A 473 9.63 21.81 14.07
C PHE A 473 9.02 21.10 12.85
N VAL A 474 9.79 20.26 12.16
CA VAL A 474 9.32 19.51 11.00
C VAL A 474 8.19 18.56 11.38
N LEU A 475 8.31 17.85 12.50
CA LEU A 475 7.25 16.99 13.04
C LEU A 475 6.00 17.80 13.39
N GLY A 476 6.16 18.95 14.02
CA GLY A 476 5.05 19.87 14.35
C GLY A 476 4.30 20.34 13.12
N VAL A 477 5.01 20.71 12.05
CA VAL A 477 4.40 21.10 10.76
C VAL A 477 3.67 19.92 10.13
N LEU A 478 4.27 18.71 10.13
CA LEU A 478 3.64 17.49 9.61
C LEU A 478 2.33 17.19 10.34
N LEU A 479 2.32 17.26 11.66
CA LEU A 479 1.13 17.02 12.48
C LEU A 479 0.07 18.10 12.27
N ALA A 480 0.46 19.38 12.24
CA ALA A 480 -0.46 20.50 12.06
C ALA A 480 -1.11 20.49 10.67
N VAL A 481 -0.33 20.34 9.62
CA VAL A 481 -0.84 20.26 8.24
C VAL A 481 -1.65 18.99 8.03
N GLY A 482 -1.23 17.86 8.58
CA GLY A 482 -1.97 16.61 8.52
C GLY A 482 -3.35 16.72 9.18
N TRP A 483 -3.41 17.28 10.38
CA TRP A 483 -4.65 17.52 11.10
C TRP A 483 -5.59 18.51 10.36
N LEU A 484 -5.04 19.60 9.84
CA LEU A 484 -5.81 20.59 9.06
C LEU A 484 -6.34 19.97 7.76
N ALA A 485 -5.49 19.32 6.99
CA ALA A 485 -5.86 18.68 5.74
C ALA A 485 -6.89 17.56 5.95
N ALA A 486 -6.79 16.82 7.07
CA ALA A 486 -7.77 15.82 7.45
C ALA A 486 -9.17 16.38 7.69
N ARG A 487 -9.29 17.64 8.09
CA ARG A 487 -10.58 18.31 8.28
C ARG A 487 -11.13 18.94 7.00
N LEU A 488 -10.24 19.43 6.13
CA LEU A 488 -10.62 20.12 4.90
C LEU A 488 -10.95 19.17 3.75
N LEU A 489 -10.29 18.01 3.67
CA LEU A 489 -10.51 17.05 2.60
C LEU A 489 -11.78 16.23 2.87
N PRO A 490 -12.79 16.27 1.97
CA PRO A 490 -14.02 15.50 2.10
C PRO A 490 -13.75 14.00 1.89
N GLY A 491 -14.55 13.15 2.54
CA GLY A 491 -14.50 11.70 2.40
C GLY A 491 -14.41 10.97 3.75
N GLN A 492 -14.79 9.71 3.76
CA GLN A 492 -14.75 8.85 4.94
C GLN A 492 -13.38 8.17 5.08
N ARG A 493 -13.04 7.76 6.29
CA ARG A 493 -11.86 6.95 6.60
C ARG A 493 -12.20 5.49 6.35
N THR A 494 -11.26 4.74 5.80
CA THR A 494 -11.38 3.29 5.74
C THR A 494 -10.91 2.67 7.05
N PRO A 495 -11.67 1.73 7.63
CA PRO A 495 -11.22 1.00 8.81
C PRO A 495 -9.96 0.20 8.48
N LEU A 496 -9.05 0.09 9.47
CA LEU A 496 -7.87 -0.75 9.30
C LEU A 496 -8.25 -2.21 9.48
N VAL A 497 -8.39 -2.91 8.38
CA VAL A 497 -8.46 -4.38 8.36
C VAL A 497 -7.14 -4.88 7.79
N ILE A 498 -6.30 -5.49 8.63
CA ILE A 498 -4.99 -6.00 8.25
C ILE A 498 -4.72 -7.35 8.89
N GLU A 499 -4.22 -8.26 8.10
CA GLU A 499 -3.79 -9.56 8.55
C GLU A 499 -2.35 -9.49 9.08
N LEU A 500 -2.10 -10.12 10.23
CA LEU A 500 -0.77 -10.21 10.82
C LEU A 500 -0.15 -11.57 10.49
N PRO A 501 0.61 -11.68 9.39
CA PRO A 501 1.29 -12.94 9.06
C PRO A 501 2.31 -13.28 10.15
N PRO A 502 2.66 -14.56 10.37
CA PRO A 502 3.72 -14.94 11.30
C PRO A 502 5.04 -14.29 10.88
N MET A 503 5.85 -13.87 11.86
CA MET A 503 7.20 -13.39 11.56
C MET A 503 8.08 -14.55 11.13
N ARG A 504 8.81 -14.36 10.03
CA ARG A 504 9.71 -15.36 9.45
C ARG A 504 10.99 -14.70 8.93
N VAL A 505 12.05 -15.49 8.83
CA VAL A 505 13.27 -15.04 8.16
C VAL A 505 13.00 -15.05 6.65
N PRO A 506 13.26 -13.95 5.93
CA PRO A 506 13.07 -13.90 4.48
C PRO A 506 13.99 -14.89 3.75
N GLU A 507 13.46 -15.54 2.73
CA GLU A 507 14.24 -16.43 1.88
C GLU A 507 14.96 -15.63 0.78
N VAL A 508 16.28 -15.69 0.80
CA VAL A 508 17.16 -14.95 -0.14
C VAL A 508 16.86 -15.29 -1.60
N ALA A 509 16.49 -16.55 -1.86
CA ALA A 509 16.16 -17.03 -3.21
C ALA A 509 14.98 -16.29 -3.85
N TYR A 510 14.01 -15.81 -3.07
CA TYR A 510 12.87 -15.01 -3.56
C TYR A 510 13.12 -13.50 -3.45
N LEU A 511 13.91 -13.09 -2.46
CA LEU A 511 14.20 -11.68 -2.20
C LEU A 511 14.99 -11.03 -3.34
N ILE A 512 16.04 -11.68 -3.85
CA ILE A 512 16.90 -11.13 -4.89
C ILE A 512 16.16 -10.94 -6.22
N PRO A 513 15.48 -11.94 -6.81
CA PRO A 513 14.74 -11.74 -8.06
C PRO A 513 13.65 -10.66 -7.95
N LYS A 514 12.93 -10.60 -6.82
CA LYS A 514 11.92 -9.58 -6.53
C LYS A 514 12.55 -8.17 -6.49
N THR A 515 13.71 -8.04 -5.86
CA THR A 515 14.47 -6.78 -5.81
C THR A 515 14.93 -6.36 -7.19
N LEU A 516 15.54 -7.26 -7.96
CA LEU A 516 16.02 -6.97 -9.32
C LEU A 516 14.90 -6.54 -10.25
N ALA A 517 13.75 -7.23 -10.22
CA ALA A 517 12.57 -6.86 -11.02
C ALA A 517 12.06 -5.45 -10.68
N ARG A 518 12.05 -5.08 -9.39
CA ARG A 518 11.66 -3.73 -8.93
C ARG A 518 12.67 -2.66 -9.38
N VAL A 519 13.97 -2.96 -9.30
CA VAL A 519 15.03 -2.06 -9.73
C VAL A 519 14.98 -1.84 -11.24
N GLU A 520 14.82 -2.91 -12.02
CA GLU A 520 14.70 -2.84 -13.48
C GLU A 520 13.49 -1.98 -13.90
N TRP A 521 12.33 -2.24 -13.31
CA TRP A 521 11.14 -1.45 -13.56
C TRP A 521 11.34 0.02 -13.21
N TYR A 522 11.94 0.30 -12.04
CA TYR A 522 12.21 1.67 -11.60
C TYR A 522 13.18 2.41 -12.54
N LEU A 523 14.25 1.77 -12.98
CA LEU A 523 15.19 2.36 -13.92
C LEU A 523 14.52 2.70 -15.26
N LYS A 524 13.73 1.79 -15.82
CA LYS A 524 12.98 2.02 -17.06
C LYS A 524 12.04 3.23 -16.98
N GLU A 525 11.52 3.51 -15.80
CA GLU A 525 10.59 4.61 -15.59
C GLU A 525 11.31 5.94 -15.26
N VAL A 526 12.34 5.89 -14.43
CA VAL A 526 12.99 7.11 -13.88
C VAL A 526 14.09 7.64 -14.78
N VAL A 527 14.86 6.78 -15.47
CA VAL A 527 15.96 7.26 -16.34
C VAL A 527 15.47 8.20 -17.44
N PRO A 528 14.40 7.91 -18.20
CA PRO A 528 13.89 8.83 -19.21
C PRO A 528 13.45 10.19 -18.63
N LEU A 529 12.81 10.17 -17.44
CA LEU A 529 12.40 11.39 -16.75
C LEU A 529 13.60 12.23 -16.31
N PHE A 530 14.67 11.57 -15.88
CA PHE A 530 15.91 12.23 -15.49
C PHE A 530 16.60 12.90 -16.68
N LEU A 531 16.68 12.20 -17.81
CA LEU A 531 17.23 12.73 -19.04
C LEU A 531 16.41 13.92 -19.56
N LEU A 532 15.08 13.80 -19.52
CA LEU A 532 14.19 14.90 -19.90
C LEU A 532 14.37 16.11 -18.96
N GLY A 533 14.45 15.89 -17.66
CA GLY A 533 14.68 16.93 -16.66
C GLY A 533 16.02 17.64 -16.87
N THR A 534 17.07 16.88 -17.14
CA THR A 534 18.42 17.42 -17.43
C THR A 534 18.42 18.23 -18.74
N ALA A 535 17.76 17.74 -19.79
CA ALA A 535 17.61 18.48 -21.06
C ALA A 535 16.84 19.80 -20.86
N LEU A 536 15.76 19.77 -20.09
CA LEU A 536 14.98 20.97 -19.75
C LEU A 536 15.84 22.00 -18.99
N LEU A 537 16.64 21.53 -18.03
CA LEU A 537 17.56 22.37 -17.29
C LEU A 537 18.60 23.04 -18.17
N PHE A 538 19.22 22.26 -19.06
CA PHE A 538 20.14 22.80 -20.05
C PHE A 538 19.48 23.88 -20.88
N ALA A 539 18.26 23.64 -21.35
CA ALA A 539 17.50 24.63 -22.13
C ALA A 539 17.21 25.91 -21.32
N LEU A 540 16.76 25.78 -20.07
CA LEU A 540 16.47 26.92 -19.19
C LEU A 540 17.72 27.72 -18.83
N ASP A 541 18.86 27.06 -18.67
CA ASP A 541 20.15 27.72 -18.44
C ASP A 541 20.58 28.53 -19.67
N LYS A 542 20.53 27.92 -20.85
CA LYS A 542 20.89 28.59 -22.13
C LYS A 542 19.96 29.74 -22.50
N LEU A 543 18.69 29.64 -22.14
CA LEU A 543 17.71 30.73 -22.33
C LEU A 543 17.86 31.86 -21.30
N GLY A 544 18.78 31.73 -20.32
CA GLY A 544 18.97 32.72 -19.25
C GLY A 544 17.84 32.75 -18.20
N VAL A 545 16.89 31.82 -18.30
CA VAL A 545 15.76 31.72 -17.36
C VAL A 545 16.23 31.31 -15.98
N LEU A 546 17.20 30.39 -15.89
CA LEU A 546 17.75 29.92 -14.62
C LEU A 546 18.44 31.04 -13.81
N PRO A 547 19.37 31.83 -14.40
CA PRO A 547 19.94 33.01 -13.73
C PRO A 547 18.91 34.08 -13.37
N TRP A 548 17.87 34.24 -14.19
CA TRP A 548 16.77 35.16 -13.90
C TRP A 548 15.96 34.71 -12.68
N LEU A 549 15.61 33.42 -12.59
CA LEU A 549 14.90 32.83 -11.43
C LEU A 549 15.71 32.99 -10.13
N ILE A 550 17.02 32.74 -10.19
CA ILE A 550 17.91 32.91 -9.02
C ILE A 550 17.85 34.37 -8.56
N ARG A 551 18.02 35.34 -9.44
CA ARG A 551 17.98 36.79 -9.12
C ARG A 551 16.59 37.20 -8.61
N ALA A 552 15.52 36.73 -9.21
CA ALA A 552 14.16 37.04 -8.78
C ALA A 552 13.83 36.48 -7.37
N GLY A 553 14.43 35.35 -7.00
CA GLY A 553 14.28 34.72 -5.68
C GLY A 553 15.12 35.38 -4.57
N GLN A 554 16.21 36.08 -4.91
CA GLN A 554 17.13 36.68 -3.95
C GLN A 554 16.46 37.54 -2.86
N PRO A 555 15.53 38.47 -3.16
CA PRO A 555 14.91 39.29 -2.13
C PRO A 555 14.17 38.47 -1.06
N LEU A 556 13.54 37.36 -1.48
CA LEU A 556 12.87 36.45 -0.57
C LEU A 556 13.86 35.68 0.32
N VAL A 557 14.95 35.23 -0.26
CA VAL A 557 15.99 34.45 0.44
C VAL A 557 16.79 35.34 1.40
N THR A 558 17.20 36.51 0.97
CA THR A 558 18.02 37.41 1.82
C THR A 558 17.15 38.18 2.82
N GLY A 559 16.03 38.75 2.39
CA GLY A 559 15.20 39.60 3.23
C GLY A 559 14.28 38.85 4.20
N TRP A 560 13.70 37.69 3.77
CA TRP A 560 12.74 36.96 4.59
C TRP A 560 13.39 35.79 5.35
N LEU A 561 14.17 34.95 4.65
CA LEU A 561 14.87 33.81 5.28
C LEU A 561 16.16 34.27 6.02
N GLY A 562 16.71 35.42 5.71
CA GLY A 562 17.95 35.93 6.31
C GLY A 562 19.19 35.12 5.89
N LEU A 563 19.15 34.49 4.73
CA LEU A 563 20.25 33.68 4.19
C LEU A 563 21.09 34.50 3.20
N PRO A 564 22.37 34.15 2.95
CA PRO A 564 23.19 34.82 1.94
C PRO A 564 22.63 34.67 0.53
N ALA A 565 23.00 35.55 -0.39
CA ALA A 565 22.46 35.58 -1.76
C ALA A 565 22.71 34.27 -2.53
N GLU A 566 23.83 33.62 -2.27
CA GLU A 566 24.27 32.34 -2.84
C GLU A 566 23.33 31.20 -2.49
N ALA A 567 22.61 31.28 -1.37
CA ALA A 567 21.60 30.32 -0.94
C ALA A 567 20.44 30.22 -1.92
N SER A 568 20.17 31.28 -2.70
CA SER A 568 19.11 31.24 -3.75
C SER A 568 19.41 30.20 -4.83
N ALA A 569 20.69 30.05 -5.21
CA ALA A 569 21.10 29.03 -6.15
C ALA A 569 20.96 27.61 -5.54
N ALA A 570 21.37 27.43 -4.26
CA ALA A 570 21.26 26.17 -3.57
C ALA A 570 19.79 25.71 -3.42
N LEU A 571 18.88 26.62 -3.09
CA LEU A 571 17.44 26.32 -3.01
C LEU A 571 16.86 25.95 -4.37
N LEU A 572 17.20 26.66 -5.45
CA LEU A 572 16.71 26.37 -6.78
C LEU A 572 17.25 25.03 -7.30
N ILE A 573 18.52 24.75 -7.10
CA ILE A 573 19.14 23.47 -7.44
C ILE A 573 18.54 22.35 -6.59
N GLY A 574 18.19 22.64 -5.33
CA GLY A 574 17.48 21.72 -4.43
C GLY A 574 16.10 21.28 -4.91
N PHE A 575 15.40 22.09 -5.70
CA PHE A 575 14.17 21.69 -6.39
C PHE A 575 14.43 20.61 -7.45
N LEU A 576 15.54 20.66 -8.12
CA LEU A 576 15.91 19.66 -9.11
C LEU A 576 16.31 18.37 -8.42
N ARG A 577 17.13 18.50 -7.39
CA ARG A 577 17.62 17.43 -6.53
C ARG A 577 17.83 17.94 -5.11
N ARG A 578 17.10 17.39 -4.17
CA ARG A 578 17.15 17.79 -2.75
C ARG A 578 18.56 17.69 -2.13
N ASP A 579 19.32 16.68 -2.50
CA ASP A 579 20.68 16.44 -2.03
C ASP A 579 21.68 17.49 -2.54
N PHE A 580 21.52 18.00 -3.76
CA PHE A 580 22.37 19.08 -4.26
C PHE A 580 22.10 20.41 -3.57
N GLY A 581 20.84 20.70 -3.27
CA GLY A 581 20.53 21.86 -2.43
C GLY A 581 21.20 21.73 -1.07
N ALA A 582 21.10 20.56 -0.45
CA ALA A 582 21.74 20.27 0.83
C ALA A 582 23.27 20.34 0.75
N ALA A 583 23.88 19.77 -0.30
CA ALA A 583 25.33 19.86 -0.53
C ALA A 583 25.81 21.30 -0.77
N GLY A 584 25.02 22.13 -1.48
CA GLY A 584 25.29 23.54 -1.64
C GLY A 584 25.33 24.29 -0.31
N PHE A 585 24.39 24.00 0.58
CA PHE A 585 24.39 24.56 1.94
C PHE A 585 25.57 24.04 2.78
N PHE A 586 25.91 22.76 2.66
CA PHE A 586 27.08 22.19 3.33
C PHE A 586 28.39 22.88 2.90
N ALA A 587 28.56 23.12 1.60
CA ALA A 587 29.70 23.84 1.08
C ALA A 587 29.76 25.27 1.63
N MET A 588 28.65 25.99 1.71
CA MET A 588 28.58 27.32 2.31
C MET A 588 28.88 27.30 3.81
N GLN A 589 28.40 26.31 4.56
CA GLN A 589 28.74 26.14 5.98
C GLN A 589 30.24 25.87 6.17
N SER A 590 30.83 24.98 5.37
CA SER A 590 32.26 24.66 5.40
C SER A 590 33.15 25.86 5.05
N ALA A 591 32.65 26.76 4.20
CA ALA A 591 33.31 28.02 3.86
C ALA A 591 33.07 29.14 4.90
N GLY A 592 32.34 28.88 5.99
CA GLY A 592 32.04 29.87 7.02
C GLY A 592 31.08 30.98 6.60
N LEU A 593 30.32 30.77 5.51
CA LEU A 593 29.36 31.74 4.97
C LEU A 593 27.99 31.69 5.66
N LEU A 594 27.74 30.67 6.50
CA LEU A 594 26.48 30.49 7.21
C LEU A 594 26.73 30.47 8.72
N ASP A 595 25.97 31.28 9.44
CA ASP A 595 25.91 31.20 10.90
C ASP A 595 25.02 30.01 11.34
N PRO A 596 25.12 29.49 12.58
CA PRO A 596 24.35 28.34 13.07
C PRO A 596 22.83 28.52 12.95
N ARG A 597 22.31 29.72 13.15
CA ARG A 597 20.91 30.08 12.98
C ARG A 597 20.50 29.92 11.51
N GLN A 598 21.29 30.43 10.59
CA GLN A 598 21.07 30.35 9.14
C GLN A 598 21.07 28.91 8.67
N VAL A 599 21.96 28.07 9.22
CA VAL A 599 21.95 26.62 8.92
C VAL A 599 20.62 25.96 9.34
N LEU A 600 20.12 26.25 10.55
CA LEU A 600 18.85 25.70 11.01
C LEU A 600 17.68 26.16 10.12
N VAL A 601 17.60 27.45 9.79
CA VAL A 601 16.58 28.01 8.90
C VAL A 601 16.66 27.38 7.50
N ALA A 602 17.85 27.25 6.95
CA ALA A 602 18.08 26.62 5.65
C ALA A 602 17.64 25.16 5.64
N MET A 603 18.00 24.38 6.68
CA MET A 603 17.64 22.96 6.77
C MET A 603 16.14 22.75 6.97
N VAL A 604 15.47 23.58 7.76
CA VAL A 604 14.00 23.54 7.89
C VAL A 604 13.33 23.90 6.56
N THR A 605 13.75 25.01 5.94
CA THR A 605 13.17 25.45 4.67
C THR A 605 13.37 24.40 3.57
N LEU A 606 14.58 23.85 3.44
CA LEU A 606 14.89 22.81 2.45
C LEU A 606 14.10 21.52 2.69
N THR A 607 13.85 21.16 3.96
CA THR A 607 13.08 19.96 4.30
C THR A 607 11.59 20.11 3.93
N LEU A 608 11.01 21.28 4.20
CA LEU A 608 9.61 21.59 3.90
C LEU A 608 9.39 22.01 2.44
N PHE A 609 10.46 22.30 1.73
CA PHE A 609 10.42 22.68 0.34
C PHE A 609 10.07 21.49 -0.55
N ILE A 610 9.47 21.74 -1.70
CA ILE A 610 8.88 20.77 -2.62
C ILE A 610 9.78 19.54 -2.88
N PRO A 611 9.13 18.37 -3.11
CA PRO A 611 9.83 17.18 -3.57
C PRO A 611 10.65 17.46 -4.84
N CYS A 612 11.75 16.73 -5.02
CA CYS A 612 12.56 16.80 -6.24
C CYS A 612 11.69 16.60 -7.51
N ILE A 613 12.19 17.03 -8.66
CA ILE A 613 11.46 16.96 -9.93
C ILE A 613 10.90 15.56 -10.22
N ALA A 614 11.64 14.50 -9.86
CA ALA A 614 11.19 13.11 -10.01
C ALA A 614 9.96 12.81 -9.12
N ALA A 615 9.91 13.34 -7.91
CA ALA A 615 8.75 13.15 -7.05
C ALA A 615 7.57 14.02 -7.50
N ALA A 616 7.82 15.26 -7.96
CA ALA A 616 6.78 16.13 -8.50
C ALA A 616 6.13 15.54 -9.75
N THR A 617 6.91 14.98 -10.68
CA THR A 617 6.40 14.28 -11.87
C THR A 617 5.63 13.02 -11.51
N MET A 618 6.08 12.26 -10.49
CA MET A 618 5.34 11.10 -9.99
C MET A 618 4.00 11.51 -9.39
N VAL A 619 3.94 12.60 -8.61
CA VAL A 619 2.67 13.14 -8.09
C VAL A 619 1.75 13.55 -9.25
N ALA A 620 2.27 14.20 -10.29
CA ALA A 620 1.49 14.58 -11.45
C ALA A 620 0.92 13.36 -12.20
N ARG A 621 1.69 12.28 -12.30
CA ARG A 621 1.28 11.03 -12.94
C ARG A 621 0.24 10.27 -12.12
N GLU A 622 0.43 10.19 -10.78
CA GLU A 622 -0.45 9.43 -9.88
C GLU A 622 -1.74 10.16 -9.51
N ARG A 623 -1.72 11.48 -9.45
CA ARG A 623 -2.84 12.32 -8.95
C ARG A 623 -3.36 13.32 -9.98
N GLY A 624 -2.70 13.39 -11.12
CA GLY A 624 -3.00 14.37 -12.17
C GLY A 624 -2.23 15.69 -11.98
N TRP A 625 -1.95 16.37 -13.10
CA TRP A 625 -1.14 17.60 -13.11
C TRP A 625 -1.76 18.75 -12.31
N ARG A 626 -3.11 18.86 -12.29
CA ARG A 626 -3.82 19.89 -11.50
C ARG A 626 -3.57 19.73 -10.01
N THR A 627 -3.60 18.49 -9.51
CA THR A 627 -3.31 18.18 -8.11
C THR A 627 -1.84 18.46 -7.78
N ALA A 628 -0.91 18.08 -8.67
CA ALA A 628 0.51 18.35 -8.47
C ALA A 628 0.82 19.85 -8.40
N VAL A 629 0.25 20.65 -9.32
CA VAL A 629 0.39 22.11 -9.30
C VAL A 629 -0.27 22.71 -8.06
N GLY A 630 -1.46 22.24 -7.67
CA GLY A 630 -2.13 22.70 -6.44
C GLY A 630 -1.32 22.39 -5.17
N MET A 631 -0.72 21.20 -5.08
CA MET A 631 0.19 20.84 -3.97
C MET A 631 1.44 21.72 -3.98
N ALA A 632 2.03 21.96 -5.15
CA ALA A 632 3.17 22.84 -5.29
C ALA A 632 2.83 24.27 -4.84
N ALA A 633 1.72 24.83 -5.32
CA ALA A 633 1.25 26.16 -4.95
C ALA A 633 0.93 26.32 -3.46
N PHE A 634 0.66 25.21 -2.75
CA PHE A 634 0.48 25.20 -1.30
C PHE A 634 1.82 25.05 -0.56
N VAL A 635 2.64 24.07 -0.95
CA VAL A 635 3.86 23.68 -0.23
C VAL A 635 4.95 24.77 -0.35
N PHE A 636 5.14 25.37 -1.53
CA PHE A 636 6.14 26.42 -1.74
C PHE A 636 5.97 27.63 -0.81
N PRO A 637 4.83 28.33 -0.83
CA PRO A 637 4.65 29.47 0.05
C PRO A 637 4.72 29.07 1.53
N LEU A 638 4.19 27.89 1.88
CA LEU A 638 4.22 27.40 3.25
C LEU A 638 5.66 27.20 3.75
N ALA A 639 6.53 26.57 2.96
CA ALA A 639 7.93 26.33 3.32
C ALA A 639 8.69 27.66 3.55
N PHE A 640 8.52 28.61 2.64
CA PHE A 640 9.15 29.93 2.78
C PHE A 640 8.58 30.73 3.94
N THR A 641 7.25 30.74 4.15
CA THR A 641 6.64 31.46 5.26
C THR A 641 7.08 30.90 6.60
N LEU A 642 7.11 29.57 6.76
CA LEU A 642 7.54 28.91 7.98
C LEU A 642 9.06 29.10 8.23
N GLY A 643 9.89 29.03 7.18
CA GLY A 643 11.32 29.30 7.27
C GLY A 643 11.62 30.73 7.71
N GLY A 644 10.94 31.71 7.12
CA GLY A 644 11.10 33.11 7.51
C GLY A 644 10.53 33.44 8.89
N LEU A 645 9.40 32.82 9.28
CA LEU A 645 8.87 32.92 10.62
C LEU A 645 9.86 32.35 11.65
N LEU A 646 10.42 31.17 11.37
CA LEU A 646 11.47 30.59 12.21
C LEU A 646 12.68 31.51 12.34
N ASN A 647 13.15 32.09 11.23
CA ASN A 647 14.26 33.06 11.26
C ASN A 647 13.96 34.23 12.21
N ARG A 648 12.76 34.81 12.12
CA ARG A 648 12.37 35.93 12.99
C ARG A 648 12.24 35.53 14.46
N LEU A 649 11.65 34.35 14.73
CA LEU A 649 11.55 33.83 16.10
C LEU A 649 12.93 33.61 16.73
N LEU A 650 13.87 33.04 15.99
CA LEU A 650 15.25 32.84 16.47
C LEU A 650 15.98 34.15 16.71
N LEU A 651 15.76 35.17 15.87
CA LEU A 651 16.29 36.51 16.07
C LEU A 651 15.78 37.18 17.36
N VAL A 652 14.45 37.11 17.59
CA VAL A 652 13.79 37.68 18.78
C VAL A 652 14.19 36.92 20.05
N ALA A 653 14.34 35.60 19.97
CA ALA A 653 14.74 34.75 21.09
C ALA A 653 16.23 34.90 21.45
N GLY A 654 17.03 35.61 20.63
CA GLY A 654 18.47 35.73 20.84
C GLY A 654 19.19 34.37 20.81
N TRP A 655 18.60 33.39 20.11
CA TRP A 655 19.10 32.01 20.10
C TRP A 655 20.42 31.97 19.30
N MET A 656 21.49 31.79 20.01
CA MET A 656 22.80 31.40 19.49
C MET A 656 23.12 30.03 20.08
N PRO A 657 23.08 28.94 19.26
CA PRO A 657 23.37 27.60 19.73
C PRO A 657 24.81 27.39 20.17
#